data_a3a79f547ec13f7d22b7a92974e3c6f5
#
_entry.id   a3a79f547ec13f7d22b7a92974e3c6f5
#
_cell.length_a   1.000
_cell.length_b   1.000
_cell.length_c   1.000
_cell.angle_alpha   90.00
_cell.angle_beta   90.00
_cell.angle_gamma   90.00
#
_symmetry.space_group_name_H-M   'P 1'
#
loop_
_entity.id
_entity.type
_entity.pdbx_description
1 polymer ?
#
loop_
_entity_poly.entity_id
_entity_poly.type
_entity_poly.pdbx_seq_one_letter_code
_entity_poly.pdbx_strand_id
1 'polypeptide(L)'
;MARNKIDYGIDLGTTNSAICRMEKGKPTIKKTDTLKDTMPSCVSINKKGAINVGDKAYNSMKADMRRQTKTWAKGESNSFIEFKRTMATDTKYHSSNANRDFTSEELSAEVLKSLKSLVTDENINSIVVTVPAKFNVNQKTATIEAAAKYVGFKKCELLQEPIAAAMAYGLTTDDKNAIWMVFDFGGGTFDAALLQVEDGIIQVRDTEGDNYLGGKDLDYVIVDNIVIPQLCKDYALDNYLNNPDKKEILRDAMKTYVEGARIQLSFKDEEDMISDIGDLGNDEDGEEIELDMTLTQEEAFAAMRPLYQRAVDICKGLMQRNNLSGSQISKLILVGGPTYCPLIRQMLKEQVTPNVDTSIDPMTAVATGAALYASTIDAEVSDEDIKPETVKLNIEYQSTTVETTEYVPVSLADSSDRAKVLVEFVRDDKAWSSGKIEIDAKGDVVELNLHERANSFSIVCYDDKGNSIPCFPNEITIIQGIVVGSATLPFNIGIGVWNTAKNRSVFRMAKGLERNQPLPATGVLYDLKTSSQLRPGMQEDTLTIPLYQVDYAPEAEGRSTSLYQHMGDVVFTGDDVNTLIPKDSLVNVTLKADTSEQMKVEVYFPAMDITLEKDLDTGKKDSIQEAANEINRGLIEAETSINRLAEDGVDVQNLRIELDGLRTENQNTSEKRAVLEHLRNLLRKIGEIDLNTEWSRTEKKLRKEFADLEHAQSELGNEQTAQLVNQLRAQVDNVIRQKDVALGQDVIDQISGLYFQLTMVYQCIGIIQGCSSRFGTIRWKDTTRARQLVQRGMEIINDNPTREKLQPIARDLITLMPEDLGIDTGGILKNH
;
A
#
# COMPACT_ATOMS: atom_id res chain seq x y z
N MET A 1 -31.79 -9.79 21.44
CA MET A 1 -32.03 -10.70 20.31
C MET A 1 -30.79 -10.68 19.47
N ALA A 2 -30.47 -11.77 18.77
CA ALA A 2 -29.35 -11.75 17.82
C ALA A 2 -29.63 -10.74 16.71
N ARG A 3 -28.58 -10.01 16.27
CA ARG A 3 -28.69 -9.12 15.12
C ARG A 3 -28.44 -9.93 13.84
N ASN A 4 -29.24 -9.70 12.83
CA ASN A 4 -29.06 -10.31 11.51
C ASN A 4 -28.03 -9.58 10.65
N LYS A 5 -27.73 -8.31 10.96
CA LYS A 5 -26.68 -7.49 10.34
C LYS A 5 -25.56 -7.19 11.32
N ILE A 6 -24.39 -6.84 10.81
CA ILE A 6 -23.24 -6.50 11.67
C ILE A 6 -23.55 -5.27 12.51
N ASP A 7 -24.08 -4.21 11.92
CA ASP A 7 -24.54 -2.96 12.55
C ASP A 7 -23.48 -2.16 13.35
N TYR A 8 -22.25 -2.63 13.43
CA TYR A 8 -21.14 -2.00 14.13
C TYR A 8 -20.00 -1.67 13.20
N GLY A 9 -19.63 -0.40 13.15
CA GLY A 9 -18.45 0.09 12.45
C GLY A 9 -17.44 0.68 13.43
N ILE A 10 -16.18 0.31 13.28
CA ILE A 10 -15.05 0.90 13.99
C ILE A 10 -14.15 1.63 13.00
N ASP A 11 -13.87 2.89 13.30
CA ASP A 11 -12.70 3.59 12.79
C ASP A 11 -11.52 3.26 13.72
N LEU A 12 -10.61 2.40 13.27
CA LEU A 12 -9.37 2.10 13.97
C LEU A 12 -8.27 3.05 13.47
N GLY A 13 -8.28 4.29 13.94
CA GLY A 13 -7.34 5.32 13.48
C GLY A 13 -5.94 5.21 14.09
N THR A 14 -4.94 5.77 13.43
CA THR A 14 -3.55 5.83 13.91
C THR A 14 -3.43 6.61 15.24
N THR A 15 -4.20 7.67 15.38
CA THR A 15 -4.17 8.57 16.55
C THR A 15 -5.42 8.49 17.40
N ASN A 16 -6.59 8.46 16.79
CA ASN A 16 -7.87 8.36 17.46
C ASN A 16 -8.72 7.27 16.81
N SER A 17 -9.52 6.59 17.59
CA SER A 17 -10.45 5.56 17.14
C SER A 17 -11.86 5.83 17.66
N ALA A 18 -12.86 5.34 16.94
CA ALA A 18 -14.27 5.49 17.31
C ALA A 18 -15.07 4.25 16.97
N ILE A 19 -16.15 4.01 17.68
CA ILE A 19 -17.13 2.97 17.37
C ILE A 19 -18.51 3.59 17.16
N CYS A 20 -19.16 3.22 16.07
CA CYS A 20 -20.51 3.63 15.73
C CYS A 20 -21.42 2.41 15.63
N ARG A 21 -22.64 2.52 16.10
CA ARG A 21 -23.69 1.49 16.01
C ARG A 21 -24.88 2.00 15.21
N MET A 22 -25.45 1.17 14.36
CA MET A 22 -26.76 1.45 13.77
C MET A 22 -27.85 1.24 14.81
N GLU A 23 -28.62 2.28 15.06
CA GLU A 23 -29.75 2.29 15.99
C GLU A 23 -30.99 2.85 15.29
N LYS A 24 -31.95 1.99 14.99
CA LYS A 24 -33.20 2.39 14.31
C LYS A 24 -32.92 3.21 13.05
N GLY A 25 -32.14 2.66 12.15
CA GLY A 25 -31.78 3.27 10.88
C GLY A 25 -30.84 4.49 10.97
N LYS A 26 -30.33 4.82 12.17
CA LYS A 26 -29.42 5.96 12.35
C LYS A 26 -28.08 5.52 12.92
N PRO A 27 -26.97 5.98 12.33
CA PRO A 27 -25.65 5.75 12.92
C PRO A 27 -25.51 6.58 14.20
N THR A 28 -25.08 5.94 15.28
CA THR A 28 -24.93 6.55 16.61
C THR A 28 -23.55 6.24 17.15
N ILE A 29 -22.71 7.28 17.31
CA ILE A 29 -21.37 7.15 17.91
C ILE A 29 -21.52 6.80 19.40
N LYS A 30 -20.77 5.80 19.84
CA LYS A 30 -20.70 5.43 21.25
C LYS A 30 -19.68 6.32 21.97
N LYS A 31 -20.15 7.07 22.95
CA LYS A 31 -19.32 7.98 23.73
C LYS A 31 -18.36 7.21 24.63
N THR A 32 -17.15 7.74 24.78
CA THR A 32 -16.18 7.25 25.77
C THR A 32 -16.64 7.58 27.21
N ASP A 33 -15.96 7.03 28.22
CA ASP A 33 -16.20 7.37 29.65
C ASP A 33 -16.04 8.88 29.92
N THR A 34 -15.30 9.59 29.09
CA THR A 34 -15.09 11.05 29.17
C THR A 34 -16.07 11.83 28.28
N LEU A 35 -17.11 11.18 27.76
CA LEU A 35 -18.18 11.74 26.91
C LEU A 35 -17.66 12.27 25.53
N LYS A 36 -16.50 11.84 25.10
CA LYS A 36 -15.95 12.15 23.77
C LYS A 36 -16.47 11.19 22.71
N ASP A 37 -16.49 11.63 21.46
CA ASP A 37 -16.89 10.82 20.30
C ASP A 37 -15.77 9.91 19.82
N THR A 38 -14.53 10.25 20.14
CA THR A 38 -13.32 9.49 19.76
C THR A 38 -12.46 9.21 20.99
N MET A 39 -11.70 8.15 20.91
CA MET A 39 -10.75 7.69 21.94
C MET A 39 -9.33 7.69 21.36
N PRO A 40 -8.32 8.24 22.06
CA PRO A 40 -6.93 8.11 21.61
C PRO A 40 -6.52 6.65 21.40
N SER A 41 -5.90 6.35 20.28
CA SER A 41 -5.32 5.03 19.97
C SER A 41 -3.99 4.87 20.73
N CYS A 42 -4.08 4.92 22.04
CA CYS A 42 -2.95 4.86 22.96
C CYS A 42 -3.15 3.74 23.98
N VAL A 43 -2.10 2.96 24.20
CA VAL A 43 -2.07 1.86 25.19
C VAL A 43 -0.93 2.12 26.17
N SER A 44 -1.19 2.04 27.47
CA SER A 44 -0.14 2.13 28.47
C SER A 44 -0.22 0.99 29.48
N ILE A 45 0.93 0.56 30.00
CA ILE A 45 1.03 -0.48 31.03
C ILE A 45 1.53 0.18 32.32
N ASN A 46 0.76 0.12 33.36
CA ASN A 46 1.16 0.69 34.65
C ASN A 46 2.11 -0.23 35.43
N LYS A 47 2.69 0.28 36.51
CA LYS A 47 3.64 -0.48 37.38
C LYS A 47 3.06 -1.77 37.99
N LYS A 48 1.75 -1.98 37.95
CA LYS A 48 1.08 -3.19 38.41
C LYS A 48 0.80 -4.18 37.28
N GLY A 49 1.25 -3.87 36.04
CA GLY A 49 1.01 -4.67 34.85
C GLY A 49 -0.39 -4.50 34.26
N ALA A 50 -1.23 -3.60 34.78
CA ALA A 50 -2.55 -3.35 34.22
C ALA A 50 -2.45 -2.48 32.96
N ILE A 51 -3.22 -2.87 31.94
CA ILE A 51 -3.32 -2.16 30.66
C ILE A 51 -4.37 -1.06 30.78
N ASN A 52 -4.00 0.16 30.39
CA ASN A 52 -4.91 1.27 30.19
C ASN A 52 -4.95 1.60 28.71
N VAL A 53 -6.11 2.10 28.25
CA VAL A 53 -6.33 2.49 26.85
C VAL A 53 -6.97 3.87 26.82
N GLY A 54 -6.83 4.58 25.71
CA GLY A 54 -7.50 5.85 25.47
C GLY A 54 -6.92 7.01 26.29
N ASP A 55 -7.78 7.89 26.79
CA ASP A 55 -7.38 9.11 27.51
C ASP A 55 -6.47 8.83 28.71
N LYS A 56 -6.71 7.77 29.46
CA LYS A 56 -5.84 7.40 30.60
C LYS A 56 -4.42 7.06 30.17
N ALA A 57 -4.29 6.31 29.09
CA ALA A 57 -3.01 5.94 28.52
C ALA A 57 -2.28 7.16 27.95
N TYR A 58 -3.02 8.01 27.23
CA TYR A 58 -2.48 9.19 26.60
C TYR A 58 -2.00 10.23 27.60
N ASN A 59 -2.75 10.47 28.67
CA ASN A 59 -2.34 11.36 29.75
C ASN A 59 -1.10 10.82 30.48
N SER A 60 -0.99 9.50 30.70
CA SER A 60 0.22 8.89 31.28
C SER A 60 1.43 9.10 30.38
N MET A 61 1.29 8.93 29.07
CA MET A 61 2.35 9.17 28.10
C MET A 61 2.83 10.62 28.12
N LYS A 62 1.89 11.60 28.06
CA LYS A 62 2.25 13.02 28.16
C LYS A 62 3.04 13.35 29.44
N ALA A 63 2.59 12.80 30.58
CA ALA A 63 3.30 13.00 31.84
C ALA A 63 4.69 12.36 31.85
N ASP A 64 4.87 11.22 31.18
CA ASP A 64 6.17 10.57 31.06
C ASP A 64 7.11 11.35 30.14
N MET A 65 6.63 11.87 29.01
CA MET A 65 7.38 12.73 28.09
C MET A 65 7.93 13.98 28.82
N ARG A 66 7.07 14.68 29.56
CA ARG A 66 7.48 15.85 30.35
C ARG A 66 8.46 15.51 31.46
N ARG A 67 8.31 14.35 32.13
CA ARG A 67 9.23 13.92 33.18
C ARG A 67 10.64 13.60 32.66
N GLN A 68 10.82 13.22 31.42
CA GLN A 68 12.14 12.93 30.86
C GLN A 68 13.05 14.15 30.81
N THR A 69 12.51 15.37 30.71
CA THR A 69 13.30 16.62 30.82
C THR A 69 13.93 16.81 32.18
N LYS A 70 13.41 16.19 33.27
CA LYS A 70 13.98 16.28 34.60
C LYS A 70 15.32 15.55 34.73
N THR A 71 15.53 14.53 33.95
CA THR A 71 16.75 13.72 33.94
C THR A 71 17.58 13.88 32.68
N TRP A 72 17.02 14.51 31.67
CA TRP A 72 17.57 14.60 30.31
C TRP A 72 18.02 13.25 29.74
N ALA A 73 17.33 12.20 30.12
CA ALA A 73 17.56 10.85 29.66
C ALA A 73 16.27 10.22 29.18
N LYS A 74 16.31 9.55 28.04
CA LYS A 74 15.20 8.76 27.55
C LYS A 74 14.91 7.64 28.56
N GLY A 75 13.71 7.69 29.14
CA GLY A 75 13.21 6.61 29.98
C GLY A 75 12.64 5.48 29.13
N GLU A 76 12.50 4.31 29.73
CA GLU A 76 11.75 3.21 29.09
C GLU A 76 10.28 3.61 28.96
N SER A 77 9.78 3.61 27.74
CA SER A 77 8.37 3.89 27.49
C SER A 77 7.52 2.69 27.88
N ASN A 78 6.46 2.93 28.64
CA ASN A 78 5.41 1.95 28.90
C ASN A 78 4.06 2.42 28.32
N SER A 79 4.10 3.40 27.42
CA SER A 79 2.95 3.95 26.71
C SER A 79 3.27 3.93 25.22
N PHE A 80 2.33 3.43 24.41
CA PHE A 80 2.50 3.16 22.99
C PHE A 80 1.42 3.84 22.19
N ILE A 81 1.82 4.50 21.10
CA ILE A 81 0.97 5.19 20.12
C ILE A 81 1.40 4.83 18.71
N GLU A 82 0.60 5.18 17.72
CA GLU A 82 0.92 5.07 16.28
C GLU A 82 1.30 3.65 15.82
N PHE A 83 1.04 2.63 16.60
CA PHE A 83 1.38 1.23 16.30
C PHE A 83 0.63 0.70 15.06
N LYS A 84 -0.45 1.34 14.59
CA LYS A 84 -1.09 1.01 13.31
C LYS A 84 -0.14 1.15 12.13
N ARG A 85 0.83 2.09 12.19
CA ARG A 85 1.85 2.27 11.13
C ARG A 85 2.79 1.08 10.98
N THR A 86 2.97 0.31 12.03
CA THR A 86 3.86 -0.86 12.05
C THR A 86 3.09 -2.18 12.02
N MET A 87 1.82 -2.14 11.61
CA MET A 87 1.01 -3.34 11.41
C MET A 87 1.66 -4.28 10.40
N ALA A 88 1.64 -5.58 10.68
CA ALA A 88 2.30 -6.62 9.88
C ALA A 88 3.84 -6.51 9.82
N THR A 89 4.48 -5.83 10.77
CA THR A 89 5.93 -5.71 10.83
C THR A 89 6.52 -6.46 12.04
N ASP A 90 7.84 -6.62 12.09
CA ASP A 90 8.56 -7.22 13.22
C ASP A 90 8.80 -6.24 14.38
N THR A 91 8.29 -5.01 14.28
CA THR A 91 8.44 -3.99 15.34
C THR A 91 7.89 -4.50 16.67
N LYS A 92 8.71 -4.34 17.71
CA LYS A 92 8.38 -4.72 19.08
C LYS A 92 8.28 -3.49 19.95
N TYR A 93 7.26 -3.48 20.77
CA TYR A 93 6.98 -2.43 21.76
C TYR A 93 7.27 -3.00 23.14
N HIS A 94 8.49 -2.76 23.62
CA HIS A 94 8.91 -3.28 24.92
C HIS A 94 8.24 -2.53 26.07
N SER A 95 7.70 -3.28 27.04
CA SER A 95 7.22 -2.72 28.30
C SER A 95 7.98 -3.32 29.47
N SER A 96 8.76 -2.52 30.16
CA SER A 96 9.44 -2.92 31.40
C SER A 96 8.45 -3.22 32.52
N ASN A 97 7.29 -2.54 32.56
CA ASN A 97 6.24 -2.81 33.53
C ASN A 97 5.56 -4.17 33.33
N ALA A 98 5.44 -4.65 32.09
CA ALA A 98 4.92 -5.97 31.76
C ALA A 98 6.04 -7.02 31.61
N ASN A 99 7.30 -6.59 31.56
CA ASN A 99 8.48 -7.41 31.26
C ASN A 99 8.30 -8.28 30.01
N ARG A 100 7.71 -7.69 28.95
CA ARG A 100 7.51 -8.32 27.64
C ARG A 100 7.38 -7.32 26.52
N ASP A 101 7.54 -7.84 25.32
CA ASP A 101 7.26 -7.12 24.08
C ASP A 101 5.81 -7.31 23.65
N PHE A 102 5.25 -6.28 23.05
CA PHE A 102 3.95 -6.28 22.37
C PHE A 102 4.16 -6.10 20.87
N THR A 103 3.27 -6.66 20.08
CA THR A 103 3.19 -6.40 18.63
C THR A 103 2.16 -5.31 18.33
N SER A 104 2.17 -4.79 17.12
CA SER A 104 1.17 -3.82 16.67
C SER A 104 -0.23 -4.40 16.71
N GLU A 105 -0.39 -5.67 16.37
CA GLU A 105 -1.67 -6.38 16.40
C GLU A 105 -2.20 -6.52 17.82
N GLU A 106 -1.33 -6.84 18.80
CA GLU A 106 -1.72 -6.92 20.21
C GLU A 106 -2.17 -5.57 20.75
N LEU A 107 -1.42 -4.49 20.44
CA LEU A 107 -1.79 -3.13 20.88
C LEU A 107 -3.09 -2.64 20.21
N SER A 108 -3.27 -2.92 18.91
CA SER A 108 -4.50 -2.62 18.19
C SER A 108 -5.69 -3.38 18.78
N ALA A 109 -5.48 -4.62 19.17
CA ALA A 109 -6.52 -5.42 19.83
C ALA A 109 -6.95 -4.83 21.18
N GLU A 110 -6.03 -4.23 21.96
CA GLU A 110 -6.40 -3.56 23.21
C GLU A 110 -7.30 -2.33 22.96
N VAL A 111 -7.03 -1.57 21.87
CA VAL A 111 -7.92 -0.49 21.43
C VAL A 111 -9.30 -1.03 21.03
N LEU A 112 -9.34 -2.09 20.21
CA LEU A 112 -10.58 -2.73 19.80
C LEU A 112 -11.38 -3.28 20.98
N LYS A 113 -10.72 -3.89 21.99
CA LYS A 113 -11.39 -4.35 23.23
C LYS A 113 -11.99 -3.19 24.01
N SER A 114 -11.26 -2.07 24.11
CA SER A 114 -11.73 -0.87 24.78
C SER A 114 -12.96 -0.29 24.09
N LEU A 115 -12.93 -0.17 22.75
CA LEU A 115 -14.09 0.28 21.98
C LEU A 115 -15.28 -0.67 22.10
N LYS A 116 -15.05 -1.99 22.04
CA LYS A 116 -16.08 -3.01 22.27
C LYS A 116 -16.76 -2.84 23.64
N SER A 117 -15.99 -2.48 24.66
CA SER A 117 -16.52 -2.31 26.03
C SER A 117 -17.42 -1.09 26.21
N LEU A 118 -17.44 -0.14 25.27
CA LEU A 118 -18.36 1.00 25.27
C LEU A 118 -19.82 0.58 24.96
N VAL A 119 -19.99 -0.63 24.42
CA VAL A 119 -21.31 -1.23 24.20
C VAL A 119 -21.61 -2.16 25.36
N THR A 120 -22.51 -1.75 26.25
CA THR A 120 -22.80 -2.44 27.51
C THR A 120 -24.15 -3.20 27.51
N ASP A 121 -24.98 -2.96 26.50
CA ASP A 121 -26.34 -3.49 26.39
C ASP A 121 -26.47 -4.79 25.59
N GLU A 122 -25.42 -5.13 24.83
CA GLU A 122 -25.38 -6.38 24.07
C GLU A 122 -23.91 -6.85 23.82
N ASN A 123 -23.75 -8.10 23.39
CA ASN A 123 -22.44 -8.65 23.04
C ASN A 123 -22.21 -8.55 21.52
N ILE A 124 -21.09 -7.94 21.12
CA ILE A 124 -20.72 -7.76 19.71
C ILE A 124 -19.88 -8.97 19.26
N ASN A 125 -20.37 -9.71 18.28
CA ASN A 125 -19.67 -10.85 17.69
C ASN A 125 -19.09 -10.56 16.31
N SER A 126 -19.69 -9.61 15.58
CA SER A 126 -19.30 -9.24 14.22
C SER A 126 -19.09 -7.74 14.10
N ILE A 127 -18.15 -7.31 13.26
CA ILE A 127 -17.76 -5.91 13.16
C ILE A 127 -17.22 -5.57 11.77
N VAL A 128 -17.39 -4.31 11.36
CA VAL A 128 -16.63 -3.69 10.27
C VAL A 128 -15.52 -2.83 10.88
N VAL A 129 -14.29 -3.01 10.42
CA VAL A 129 -13.14 -2.17 10.81
C VAL A 129 -12.61 -1.45 9.58
N THR A 130 -12.34 -0.16 9.70
CA THR A 130 -11.80 0.62 8.58
C THR A 130 -10.29 0.53 8.49
N VAL A 131 -9.81 0.58 7.25
CA VAL A 131 -8.39 0.56 6.91
C VAL A 131 -8.09 1.63 5.85
N PRO A 132 -6.87 2.21 5.86
CA PRO A 132 -6.42 3.09 4.79
C PRO A 132 -6.54 2.43 3.41
N ALA A 133 -6.84 3.21 2.37
CA ALA A 133 -6.96 2.68 1.01
C ALA A 133 -5.66 2.03 0.51
N LYS A 134 -4.51 2.49 1.01
CA LYS A 134 -3.17 1.97 0.66
C LYS A 134 -2.66 0.84 1.55
N PHE A 135 -3.47 0.30 2.48
CA PHE A 135 -3.04 -0.87 3.24
C PHE A 135 -2.81 -2.04 2.29
N ASN A 136 -1.64 -2.65 2.40
CA ASN A 136 -1.33 -3.88 1.67
C ASN A 136 -2.04 -5.10 2.30
N VAL A 137 -1.98 -6.23 1.61
CA VAL A 137 -2.61 -7.48 2.04
C VAL A 137 -2.16 -7.90 3.44
N ASN A 138 -0.86 -7.78 3.75
CA ASN A 138 -0.32 -8.16 5.06
C ASN A 138 -0.90 -7.30 6.18
N GLN A 139 -1.02 -5.99 5.97
CA GLN A 139 -1.59 -5.06 6.94
C GLN A 139 -3.09 -5.30 7.15
N LYS A 140 -3.82 -5.64 6.08
CA LYS A 140 -5.24 -6.01 6.14
C LYS A 140 -5.42 -7.30 6.92
N THR A 141 -4.65 -8.34 6.62
CA THR A 141 -4.65 -9.61 7.35
C THR A 141 -4.34 -9.42 8.83
N ALA A 142 -3.31 -8.62 9.16
CA ALA A 142 -2.95 -8.31 10.53
C ALA A 142 -4.07 -7.57 11.29
N THR A 143 -4.84 -6.70 10.60
CA THR A 143 -6.01 -6.04 11.18
C THR A 143 -7.13 -7.04 11.50
N ILE A 144 -7.40 -7.98 10.60
CA ILE A 144 -8.36 -9.07 10.84
C ILE A 144 -7.88 -9.95 12.01
N GLU A 145 -6.58 -10.30 12.04
CA GLU A 145 -6.00 -11.07 13.16
C GLU A 145 -6.16 -10.35 14.51
N ALA A 146 -5.91 -9.03 14.54
CA ALA A 146 -6.12 -8.24 15.75
C ALA A 146 -7.56 -8.35 16.25
N ALA A 147 -8.53 -8.26 15.37
CA ALA A 147 -9.96 -8.36 15.69
C ALA A 147 -10.39 -9.80 16.06
N ALA A 148 -10.03 -10.78 15.26
CA ALA A 148 -10.50 -12.16 15.42
C ALA A 148 -9.75 -12.91 16.54
N LYS A 149 -8.42 -12.94 16.47
CA LYS A 149 -7.58 -13.75 17.36
C LYS A 149 -7.44 -13.18 18.77
N TYR A 150 -7.25 -11.85 18.86
CA TYR A 150 -6.95 -11.23 20.15
C TYR A 150 -8.16 -10.61 20.84
N VAL A 151 -9.21 -10.20 20.09
CA VAL A 151 -10.47 -9.65 20.66
C VAL A 151 -11.57 -10.69 20.69
N GLY A 152 -11.53 -11.69 19.79
CA GLY A 152 -12.51 -12.77 19.72
C GLY A 152 -13.78 -12.39 18.97
N PHE A 153 -13.70 -11.49 17.97
CA PHE A 153 -14.81 -11.32 17.03
C PHE A 153 -14.90 -12.55 16.11
N LYS A 154 -16.13 -13.05 15.91
CA LYS A 154 -16.38 -14.19 15.01
C LYS A 154 -16.21 -13.78 13.54
N LYS A 155 -16.64 -12.54 13.20
CA LYS A 155 -16.53 -11.97 11.85
C LYS A 155 -15.97 -10.55 11.92
N CYS A 156 -14.99 -10.27 11.08
CA CYS A 156 -14.42 -8.94 10.89
C CYS A 156 -14.34 -8.66 9.40
N GLU A 157 -15.13 -7.71 8.93
CA GLU A 157 -15.08 -7.20 7.56
C GLU A 157 -14.25 -5.93 7.53
N LEU A 158 -13.52 -5.71 6.45
CA LEU A 158 -12.74 -4.49 6.26
C LEU A 158 -13.42 -3.55 5.26
N LEU A 159 -13.33 -2.25 5.54
CA LEU A 159 -13.81 -1.20 4.65
C LEU A 159 -12.73 -0.12 4.50
N GLN A 160 -12.49 0.34 3.28
CA GLN A 160 -11.54 1.43 3.04
C GLN A 160 -12.08 2.74 3.62
N GLU A 161 -11.23 3.49 4.37
CA GLU A 161 -11.58 4.76 5.02
C GLU A 161 -12.24 5.78 4.07
N PRO A 162 -11.77 6.00 2.81
CA PRO A 162 -12.43 6.94 1.92
C PRO A 162 -13.83 6.50 1.48
N ILE A 163 -14.09 5.20 1.35
CA ILE A 163 -15.44 4.69 1.07
C ILE A 163 -16.35 4.91 2.29
N ALA A 164 -15.84 4.61 3.49
CA ALA A 164 -16.59 4.86 4.72
C ALA A 164 -16.94 6.36 4.85
N ALA A 165 -15.97 7.25 4.64
CA ALA A 165 -16.24 8.68 4.67
C ALA A 165 -17.33 9.08 3.66
N ALA A 166 -17.25 8.61 2.42
CA ALA A 166 -18.24 8.90 1.39
C ALA A 166 -19.64 8.41 1.78
N MET A 167 -19.76 7.23 2.38
CA MET A 167 -21.05 6.72 2.87
C MET A 167 -21.68 7.60 3.96
N ALA A 168 -20.86 8.18 4.84
CA ALA A 168 -21.36 9.10 5.88
C ALA A 168 -21.96 10.38 5.27
N TYR A 169 -21.32 10.92 4.24
CA TYR A 169 -21.83 12.12 3.55
C TYR A 169 -23.09 11.81 2.72
N GLY A 170 -23.20 10.60 2.20
CA GLY A 170 -24.35 10.15 1.40
C GLY A 170 -24.40 10.77 0.01
N LEU A 171 -25.09 10.10 -0.89
CA LEU A 171 -25.41 10.62 -2.23
C LEU A 171 -26.70 11.41 -2.17
N THR A 172 -26.76 12.46 -2.97
CA THR A 172 -28.00 13.16 -3.32
C THR A 172 -28.41 12.77 -4.73
N THR A 173 -29.66 13.08 -5.11
CA THR A 173 -30.15 12.81 -6.48
C THR A 173 -29.32 13.46 -7.58
N ASP A 174 -28.57 14.52 -7.24
CA ASP A 174 -27.71 15.25 -8.17
C ASP A 174 -26.31 14.61 -8.35
N ASP A 175 -25.94 13.66 -7.50
CA ASP A 175 -24.63 13.03 -7.48
C ASP A 175 -24.52 11.74 -8.33
N LYS A 176 -25.51 11.44 -9.20
CA LYS A 176 -25.58 10.17 -9.97
C LYS A 176 -24.35 9.87 -10.83
N ASN A 177 -23.69 10.93 -11.34
CA ASN A 177 -22.44 10.82 -12.10
C ASN A 177 -21.50 11.92 -11.66
N ALA A 178 -20.70 11.68 -10.65
CA ALA A 178 -19.88 12.68 -9.98
C ALA A 178 -18.49 12.17 -9.70
N ILE A 179 -17.53 13.09 -9.54
CA ILE A 179 -16.21 12.79 -9.01
C ILE A 179 -16.09 13.50 -7.68
N TRP A 180 -15.82 12.74 -6.64
CA TRP A 180 -15.55 13.24 -5.30
C TRP A 180 -14.08 13.09 -4.96
N MET A 181 -13.60 13.94 -4.06
CA MET A 181 -12.28 13.79 -3.45
C MET A 181 -12.44 13.66 -1.94
N VAL A 182 -11.79 12.68 -1.35
CA VAL A 182 -11.61 12.57 0.10
C VAL A 182 -10.23 13.10 0.44
N PHE A 183 -10.17 14.02 1.39
CA PHE A 183 -8.97 14.59 1.97
C PHE A 183 -8.90 14.15 3.43
N ASP A 184 -8.17 13.09 3.68
CA ASP A 184 -7.99 12.51 5.02
C ASP A 184 -6.63 12.93 5.59
N PHE A 185 -6.66 13.92 6.48
CA PHE A 185 -5.48 14.39 7.19
C PHE A 185 -5.56 13.92 8.64
N GLY A 186 -5.00 12.74 8.88
CA GLY A 186 -4.98 12.10 10.20
C GLY A 186 -3.96 12.70 11.16
N GLY A 187 -3.79 12.06 12.32
CA GLY A 187 -2.79 12.51 13.30
C GLY A 187 -1.35 12.22 12.89
N GLY A 188 -1.13 11.32 11.95
CA GLY A 188 0.22 10.95 11.52
C GLY A 188 0.34 10.51 10.07
N THR A 189 -0.76 10.42 9.34
CA THR A 189 -0.82 10.06 7.91
C THR A 189 -1.71 11.03 7.18
N PHE A 190 -1.44 11.19 5.90
CA PHE A 190 -2.28 11.92 4.96
C PHE A 190 -2.65 10.99 3.80
N ASP A 191 -3.94 10.89 3.49
CA ASP A 191 -4.46 10.15 2.36
C ASP A 191 -5.44 11.02 1.55
N ALA A 192 -5.27 11.02 0.23
CA ALA A 192 -6.20 11.61 -0.71
C ALA A 192 -6.76 10.52 -1.63
N ALA A 193 -8.07 10.48 -1.81
CA ALA A 193 -8.72 9.53 -2.70
C ALA A 193 -9.67 10.25 -3.66
N LEU A 194 -9.62 9.87 -4.95
CA LEU A 194 -10.64 10.19 -5.92
C LEU A 194 -11.67 9.07 -5.94
N LEU A 195 -12.92 9.43 -5.76
CA LEU A 195 -14.04 8.52 -5.86
C LEU A 195 -14.84 8.86 -7.12
N GLN A 196 -15.20 7.83 -7.86
CA GLN A 196 -16.14 7.94 -8.97
C GLN A 196 -17.50 7.45 -8.52
N VAL A 197 -18.53 8.24 -8.81
CA VAL A 197 -19.91 7.87 -8.61
C VAL A 197 -20.53 7.69 -10.00
N GLU A 198 -20.98 6.48 -10.30
CA GLU A 198 -21.68 6.15 -11.55
C GLU A 198 -22.98 5.42 -11.22
N ASP A 199 -24.13 5.97 -11.64
CA ASP A 199 -25.46 5.43 -11.36
C ASP A 199 -25.69 5.09 -9.86
N GLY A 200 -25.11 5.92 -8.98
CA GLY A 200 -25.21 5.73 -7.53
C GLY A 200 -24.21 4.71 -6.94
N ILE A 201 -23.36 4.10 -7.77
CA ILE A 201 -22.30 3.19 -7.33
C ILE A 201 -21.04 4.00 -7.03
N ILE A 202 -20.55 3.92 -5.80
CA ILE A 202 -19.28 4.56 -5.41
C ILE A 202 -18.13 3.58 -5.56
N GLN A 203 -17.07 4.03 -6.24
CA GLN A 203 -15.82 3.29 -6.41
C GLN A 203 -14.61 4.19 -6.17
N VAL A 204 -13.53 3.62 -5.62
CA VAL A 204 -12.23 4.31 -5.58
C VAL A 204 -11.65 4.32 -6.99
N ARG A 205 -11.45 5.51 -7.54
CA ARG A 205 -10.84 5.70 -8.86
C ARG A 205 -9.32 5.73 -8.78
N ASP A 206 -8.79 6.46 -7.79
CA ASP A 206 -7.36 6.59 -7.60
C ASP A 206 -7.06 7.12 -6.18
N THR A 207 -5.87 6.83 -5.65
CA THR A 207 -5.45 7.27 -4.33
C THR A 207 -4.00 7.75 -4.33
N GLU A 208 -3.68 8.71 -3.48
CA GLU A 208 -2.31 9.14 -3.21
C GLU A 208 -2.21 9.53 -1.74
N GLY A 209 -1.01 9.48 -1.14
CA GLY A 209 -0.88 9.81 0.28
C GLY A 209 0.56 9.87 0.73
N ASP A 210 0.72 10.16 2.02
CA ASP A 210 1.99 10.27 2.70
C ASP A 210 1.85 9.71 4.12
N ASN A 211 2.49 8.58 4.38
CA ASN A 211 2.42 7.88 5.66
C ASN A 211 3.15 8.60 6.80
N TYR A 212 3.85 9.71 6.49
CA TYR A 212 4.65 10.49 7.43
C TYR A 212 4.29 11.99 7.38
N LEU A 213 3.03 12.29 7.06
CA LEU A 213 2.47 13.64 7.07
C LEU A 213 1.16 13.63 7.85
N GLY A 214 1.12 14.29 9.00
CA GLY A 214 -0.07 14.31 9.83
C GLY A 214 -0.03 15.38 10.93
N GLY A 215 -1.00 15.33 11.82
CA GLY A 215 -1.15 16.30 12.91
C GLY A 215 0.07 16.42 13.81
N LYS A 216 0.80 15.31 14.06
CA LYS A 216 2.03 15.36 14.86
C LYS A 216 3.14 16.18 14.21
N ASP A 217 3.22 16.14 12.87
CA ASP A 217 4.24 16.88 12.12
C ASP A 217 3.91 18.36 12.16
N LEU A 218 2.61 18.72 12.17
CA LEU A 218 2.14 20.08 12.44
C LEU A 218 2.52 20.53 13.85
N ASP A 219 2.43 19.66 14.85
CA ASP A 219 2.87 19.97 16.21
C ASP A 219 4.37 20.20 16.26
N TYR A 220 5.17 19.31 15.69
CA TYR A 220 6.63 19.43 15.71
C TYR A 220 7.15 20.64 14.94
N VAL A 221 6.54 21.04 13.82
CA VAL A 221 6.99 22.24 13.11
C VAL A 221 6.75 23.51 13.92
N ILE A 222 5.70 23.56 14.73
CA ILE A 222 5.46 24.66 15.70
C ILE A 222 6.50 24.59 16.83
N VAL A 223 6.74 23.41 17.38
CA VAL A 223 7.77 23.20 18.41
C VAL A 223 9.14 23.70 17.93
N ASP A 224 9.56 23.24 16.76
CA ASP A 224 10.90 23.51 16.23
C ASP A 224 11.10 24.96 15.81
N ASN A 225 10.06 25.61 15.25
CA ASN A 225 10.20 26.92 14.64
C ASN A 225 9.77 28.08 15.57
N ILE A 226 8.97 27.77 16.61
CA ILE A 226 8.40 28.80 17.49
C ILE A 226 8.79 28.55 18.94
N VAL A 227 8.44 27.37 19.50
CA VAL A 227 8.55 27.14 20.95
C VAL A 227 10.00 27.01 21.39
N ILE A 228 10.79 26.12 20.75
CA ILE A 228 12.19 25.94 21.10
C ILE A 228 13.00 27.25 20.92
N PRO A 229 12.88 27.97 19.80
CA PRO A 229 13.56 29.26 19.66
C PRO A 229 13.17 30.32 20.71
N GLN A 230 11.93 30.30 21.24
CA GLN A 230 11.55 31.18 22.34
C GLN A 230 12.21 30.73 23.66
N LEU A 231 12.15 29.43 23.99
CA LEU A 231 12.80 28.91 25.19
C LEU A 231 14.32 29.18 25.21
N CYS A 232 15.00 29.13 24.07
CA CYS A 232 16.42 29.46 23.96
C CYS A 232 16.77 30.93 24.23
N LYS A 233 15.78 31.83 24.30
CA LYS A 233 16.05 33.24 24.72
C LYS A 233 16.13 33.39 26.23
N ASP A 234 15.40 32.52 26.93
CA ASP A 234 15.21 32.61 28.37
C ASP A 234 16.06 31.58 29.12
N TYR A 235 16.47 30.46 28.50
CA TYR A 235 17.16 29.33 29.11
C TYR A 235 18.41 28.92 28.33
N ALA A 236 19.42 28.41 29.04
CA ALA A 236 20.65 27.84 28.48
C ALA A 236 20.40 26.40 27.98
N LEU A 237 20.11 26.23 26.66
CA LEU A 237 19.74 24.95 26.07
C LEU A 237 20.67 24.47 24.93
N ASP A 238 21.75 25.21 24.63
CA ASP A 238 22.59 24.97 23.46
C ASP A 238 23.21 23.56 23.41
N ASN A 239 23.79 23.08 24.52
CA ASN A 239 24.36 21.74 24.56
C ASN A 239 23.30 20.65 24.55
N TYR A 240 22.09 20.93 25.09
CA TYR A 240 20.98 19.99 25.04
C TYR A 240 20.48 19.84 23.59
N LEU A 241 20.37 20.93 22.85
CA LEU A 241 19.96 20.93 21.45
C LEU A 241 21.01 20.32 20.50
N ASN A 242 22.30 20.38 20.87
CA ASN A 242 23.38 19.74 20.14
C ASN A 242 23.46 18.22 20.39
N ASN A 243 22.76 17.72 21.41
CA ASN A 243 22.64 16.28 21.68
C ASN A 243 21.32 15.76 21.10
N PRO A 244 21.32 14.83 20.13
CA PRO A 244 20.10 14.35 19.47
C PRO A 244 19.03 13.81 20.42
N ASP A 245 19.45 13.03 21.45
CA ASP A 245 18.52 12.43 22.41
C ASP A 245 17.86 13.48 23.30
N LYS A 246 18.65 14.46 23.79
CA LYS A 246 18.12 15.54 24.63
C LYS A 246 17.22 16.48 23.84
N LYS A 247 17.58 16.77 22.58
CA LYS A 247 16.74 17.55 21.67
C LYS A 247 15.39 16.87 21.46
N GLU A 248 15.38 15.55 21.23
CA GLU A 248 14.15 14.78 21.06
C GLU A 248 13.29 14.81 22.33
N ILE A 249 13.91 14.65 23.51
CA ILE A 249 13.21 14.75 24.80
C ILE A 249 12.52 16.11 24.96
N LEU A 250 13.21 17.20 24.63
CA LEU A 250 12.61 18.55 24.71
C LEU A 250 11.47 18.71 23.71
N ARG A 251 11.67 18.27 22.47
CA ARG A 251 10.65 18.32 21.40
C ARG A 251 9.39 17.56 21.81
N ASP A 252 9.53 16.35 22.35
CA ASP A 252 8.41 15.51 22.78
C ASP A 252 7.66 16.12 23.95
N ALA A 253 8.39 16.71 24.91
CA ALA A 253 7.77 17.42 26.03
C ALA A 253 6.97 18.63 25.55
N MET A 254 7.56 19.47 24.70
CA MET A 254 6.90 20.67 24.15
C MET A 254 5.71 20.33 23.26
N LYS A 255 5.79 19.24 22.48
CA LYS A 255 4.67 18.74 21.68
C LYS A 255 3.42 18.54 22.53
N THR A 256 3.54 18.11 23.79
CA THR A 256 2.37 17.87 24.67
C THR A 256 1.55 19.12 24.96
N TYR A 257 2.17 20.30 24.90
CA TYR A 257 1.48 21.60 25.04
C TYR A 257 1.00 22.13 23.70
N VAL A 258 1.85 22.05 22.68
CA VAL A 258 1.55 22.54 21.31
C VAL A 258 0.34 21.85 20.69
N GLU A 259 0.19 20.53 20.87
CA GLU A 259 -0.99 19.79 20.36
C GLU A 259 -2.30 20.39 20.88
N GLY A 260 -2.37 20.69 22.18
CA GLY A 260 -3.53 21.33 22.78
C GLY A 260 -3.80 22.71 22.18
N ALA A 261 -2.76 23.54 22.11
CA ALA A 261 -2.84 24.89 21.56
C ALA A 261 -3.25 24.88 20.09
N ARG A 262 -2.62 24.05 19.25
CA ARG A 262 -2.95 23.91 17.82
C ARG A 262 -4.42 23.53 17.61
N ILE A 263 -4.96 22.61 18.43
CA ILE A 263 -6.38 22.24 18.35
C ILE A 263 -7.27 23.45 18.66
N GLN A 264 -6.96 24.22 19.72
CA GLN A 264 -7.74 25.41 20.10
C GLN A 264 -7.64 26.53 19.06
N LEU A 265 -6.47 26.72 18.45
CA LEU A 265 -6.23 27.70 17.37
C LEU A 265 -7.01 27.40 16.09
N SER A 266 -7.63 26.23 15.95
CA SER A 266 -8.63 26.01 14.90
C SER A 266 -9.93 26.79 15.12
N PHE A 267 -10.15 27.32 16.33
CA PHE A 267 -11.40 27.98 16.75
C PHE A 267 -11.18 29.33 17.45
N LYS A 268 -9.94 29.68 17.75
CA LYS A 268 -9.54 30.90 18.45
C LYS A 268 -8.35 31.55 17.73
N ASP A 269 -8.15 32.84 17.96
CA ASP A 269 -7.05 33.63 17.39
C ASP A 269 -5.73 33.45 18.14
N GLU A 270 -5.79 33.08 19.43
CA GLU A 270 -4.62 32.88 20.29
C GLU A 270 -4.92 31.80 21.36
N GLU A 271 -3.86 31.19 21.90
CA GLU A 271 -3.93 30.23 23.01
C GLU A 271 -2.66 30.28 23.85
N ASP A 272 -2.85 30.29 25.19
CA ASP A 272 -1.75 30.28 26.16
C ASP A 272 -1.25 28.85 26.37
N MET A 273 0.06 28.67 26.34
CA MET A 273 0.76 27.44 26.69
C MET A 273 1.52 27.67 27.99
N ILE A 274 1.05 27.09 29.08
CA ILE A 274 1.62 27.25 30.42
C ILE A 274 1.95 25.88 30.98
N SER A 275 3.19 25.70 31.46
CA SER A 275 3.58 24.52 32.23
C SER A 275 3.27 24.69 33.69
N ASP A 276 2.96 23.55 34.37
CA ASP A 276 2.90 23.57 35.83
C ASP A 276 4.33 23.66 36.39
N ILE A 277 4.47 24.32 37.58
CA ILE A 277 5.75 24.45 38.29
C ILE A 277 6.31 23.03 38.58
N GLY A 278 7.56 22.82 38.24
CA GLY A 278 8.25 21.55 38.37
C GLY A 278 7.81 20.48 37.37
N ASP A 279 7.07 20.78 36.35
CA ASP A 279 6.63 19.81 35.32
C ASP A 279 7.76 19.51 34.34
N LEU A 280 8.54 20.51 34.01
CA LEU A 280 9.76 20.43 33.21
C LEU A 280 11.01 20.34 34.10
N GLY A 281 12.16 19.97 33.53
CA GLY A 281 13.43 19.91 34.24
C GLY A 281 14.16 21.26 34.24
N ASN A 282 15.45 21.21 34.54
CA ASN A 282 16.29 22.39 34.57
C ASN A 282 17.11 22.49 33.27
N ASP A 283 17.51 23.72 32.94
CA ASP A 283 18.44 24.01 31.88
C ASP A 283 19.90 23.68 32.28
N GLU A 284 20.89 24.05 31.46
CA GLU A 284 22.30 23.76 31.68
C GLU A 284 22.91 24.49 32.84
N ASP A 285 22.35 25.65 33.21
CA ASP A 285 22.77 26.48 34.32
C ASP A 285 22.06 26.11 35.65
N GLY A 286 21.11 25.16 35.58
CA GLY A 286 20.33 24.69 36.72
C GLY A 286 19.10 25.52 37.03
N GLU A 287 18.69 26.41 36.12
CA GLU A 287 17.44 27.18 36.20
C GLU A 287 16.26 26.31 35.76
N GLU A 288 15.16 26.32 36.50
CA GLU A 288 13.95 25.58 36.16
C GLU A 288 13.33 26.10 34.86
N ILE A 289 13.08 25.20 33.90
CA ILE A 289 12.45 25.52 32.66
C ILE A 289 10.93 25.65 32.90
N GLU A 290 10.38 26.79 32.62
CA GLU A 290 8.94 27.06 32.60
C GLU A 290 8.50 27.43 31.18
N LEU A 291 7.42 26.85 30.69
CA LEU A 291 6.76 27.27 29.47
C LEU A 291 5.65 28.25 29.88
N ASP A 292 5.80 29.50 29.47
CA ASP A 292 4.76 30.54 29.61
C ASP A 292 4.81 31.40 28.34
N MET A 293 3.96 31.07 27.39
CA MET A 293 3.90 31.80 26.13
C MET A 293 2.51 31.71 25.50
N THR A 294 2.10 32.79 24.85
CA THR A 294 0.92 32.84 23.99
C THR A 294 1.32 32.49 22.56
N LEU A 295 0.65 31.52 21.97
CA LEU A 295 0.78 31.18 20.55
C LEU A 295 -0.38 31.80 19.78
N THR A 296 -0.09 32.58 18.77
CA THR A 296 -1.10 33.15 17.89
C THR A 296 -1.43 32.23 16.73
N GLN A 297 -2.67 32.34 16.23
CA GLN A 297 -3.12 31.61 15.05
C GLN A 297 -2.24 31.92 13.82
N GLU A 298 -1.85 33.18 13.64
CA GLU A 298 -1.02 33.65 12.53
C GLU A 298 0.36 32.97 12.53
N GLU A 299 1.05 32.93 13.67
CA GLU A 299 2.34 32.26 13.83
C GLU A 299 2.24 30.76 13.57
N ALA A 300 1.24 30.11 14.19
CA ALA A 300 1.00 28.68 14.00
C ALA A 300 0.70 28.35 12.53
N PHE A 301 -0.14 29.14 11.86
CA PHE A 301 -0.48 28.96 10.45
C PHE A 301 0.72 29.16 9.52
N ALA A 302 1.56 30.16 9.82
CA ALA A 302 2.80 30.38 9.06
C ALA A 302 3.73 29.15 9.15
N ALA A 303 3.88 28.57 10.35
CA ALA A 303 4.70 27.39 10.56
C ALA A 303 4.11 26.13 9.87
N MET A 304 2.80 25.91 9.95
CA MET A 304 2.11 24.73 9.39
C MET A 304 1.92 24.77 7.87
N ARG A 305 1.90 25.97 7.27
CA ARG A 305 1.59 26.16 5.84
C ARG A 305 2.40 25.29 4.89
N PRO A 306 3.73 25.10 5.05
CA PRO A 306 4.51 24.24 4.14
C PRO A 306 4.04 22.78 4.16
N LEU A 307 3.64 22.25 5.33
CA LEU A 307 3.16 20.87 5.46
C LEU A 307 1.77 20.71 4.83
N TYR A 308 0.87 21.65 5.05
CA TYR A 308 -0.42 21.67 4.37
C TYR A 308 -0.27 21.85 2.86
N GLN A 309 0.71 22.65 2.40
CA GLN A 309 0.99 22.80 0.97
C GLN A 309 1.41 21.47 0.35
N ARG A 310 2.23 20.68 1.06
CA ARG A 310 2.60 19.31 0.61
C ARG A 310 1.37 18.43 0.39
N ALA A 311 0.40 18.44 1.31
CA ALA A 311 -0.85 17.71 1.14
C ALA A 311 -1.69 18.20 -0.05
N VAL A 312 -1.77 19.52 -0.23
CA VAL A 312 -2.46 20.14 -1.38
C VAL A 312 -1.78 19.76 -2.69
N ASP A 313 -0.45 19.72 -2.73
CA ASP A 313 0.31 19.35 -3.93
C ASP A 313 0.12 17.87 -4.29
N ILE A 314 -0.02 16.99 -3.29
CA ILE A 314 -0.40 15.59 -3.49
C ILE A 314 -1.78 15.51 -4.16
N CYS A 315 -2.78 16.28 -3.68
CA CYS A 315 -4.10 16.35 -4.31
C CYS A 315 -4.03 16.83 -5.76
N LYS A 316 -3.23 17.87 -6.04
CA LYS A 316 -3.03 18.37 -7.41
C LYS A 316 -2.38 17.31 -8.31
N GLY A 317 -1.37 16.61 -7.82
CA GLY A 317 -0.72 15.52 -8.54
C GLY A 317 -1.71 14.40 -8.88
N LEU A 318 -2.57 14.03 -7.91
CA LEU A 318 -3.63 13.07 -8.09
C LEU A 318 -4.63 13.50 -9.18
N MET A 319 -5.03 14.78 -9.17
CA MET A 319 -5.93 15.35 -10.19
C MET A 319 -5.27 15.37 -11.58
N GLN A 320 -4.02 15.81 -11.68
CA GLN A 320 -3.28 15.86 -12.95
C GLN A 320 -3.15 14.48 -13.58
N ARG A 321 -2.79 13.46 -12.80
CA ARG A 321 -2.67 12.07 -13.25
C ARG A 321 -3.98 11.52 -13.79
N ASN A 322 -5.11 12.01 -13.28
CA ASN A 322 -6.45 11.64 -13.71
C ASN A 322 -7.06 12.60 -14.74
N ASN A 323 -6.32 13.57 -15.25
CA ASN A 323 -6.76 14.59 -16.19
C ASN A 323 -7.99 15.38 -15.68
N LEU A 324 -8.01 15.72 -14.40
CA LEU A 324 -9.10 16.43 -13.74
C LEU A 324 -8.71 17.87 -13.41
N SER A 325 -9.67 18.77 -13.56
CA SER A 325 -9.65 20.14 -13.06
C SER A 325 -10.46 20.26 -11.76
N GLY A 326 -10.22 21.30 -10.97
CA GLY A 326 -10.96 21.55 -9.73
C GLY A 326 -12.47 21.68 -9.91
N SER A 327 -12.93 22.19 -11.06
CA SER A 327 -14.36 22.31 -11.37
C SER A 327 -15.07 20.98 -11.64
N GLN A 328 -14.31 19.92 -11.90
CA GLN A 328 -14.85 18.58 -12.11
C GLN A 328 -14.98 17.79 -10.81
N ILE A 329 -14.37 18.28 -9.73
CA ILE A 329 -14.56 17.72 -8.39
C ILE A 329 -15.88 18.28 -7.82
N SER A 330 -16.91 17.45 -7.80
CA SER A 330 -18.26 17.87 -7.34
C SER A 330 -18.31 18.08 -5.84
N LYS A 331 -17.50 17.33 -5.07
CA LYS A 331 -17.46 17.38 -3.61
C LYS A 331 -16.06 17.03 -3.11
N LEU A 332 -15.51 17.82 -2.20
CA LEU A 332 -14.31 17.47 -1.43
C LEU A 332 -14.70 17.23 0.02
N ILE A 333 -14.53 16.00 0.46
CA ILE A 333 -14.88 15.50 1.79
C ILE A 333 -13.67 15.63 2.71
N LEU A 334 -13.88 16.17 3.91
CA LEU A 334 -12.83 16.33 4.92
C LEU A 334 -12.92 15.22 5.97
N VAL A 335 -11.76 14.63 6.27
CA VAL A 335 -11.59 13.60 7.32
C VAL A 335 -10.38 13.96 8.17
N GLY A 336 -10.47 13.65 9.48
CA GLY A 336 -9.41 13.86 10.45
C GLY A 336 -9.42 15.24 11.13
N GLY A 337 -8.98 15.27 12.37
CA GLY A 337 -9.02 16.47 13.23
C GLY A 337 -8.27 17.69 12.69
N PRO A 338 -7.07 17.57 12.10
CA PRO A 338 -6.37 18.71 11.52
C PRO A 338 -7.12 19.44 10.42
N THR A 339 -8.15 18.84 9.81
CA THR A 339 -9.00 19.48 8.79
C THR A 339 -10.00 20.50 9.36
N TYR A 340 -10.12 20.62 10.67
CA TYR A 340 -10.85 21.75 11.29
C TYR A 340 -10.12 23.08 11.07
N CYS A 341 -8.80 23.07 10.91
CA CYS A 341 -7.99 24.26 10.74
C CYS A 341 -8.47 25.13 9.56
N PRO A 342 -8.81 26.41 9.77
CA PRO A 342 -9.28 27.29 8.71
C PRO A 342 -8.27 27.45 7.56
N LEU A 343 -6.97 27.41 7.86
CA LEU A 343 -5.90 27.54 6.87
C LEU A 343 -6.03 26.49 5.77
N ILE A 344 -6.11 25.17 6.15
CA ILE A 344 -6.18 24.12 5.12
C ILE A 344 -7.49 24.18 4.34
N ARG A 345 -8.61 24.49 4.99
CA ARG A 345 -9.90 24.68 4.32
C ARG A 345 -9.84 25.80 3.27
N GLN A 346 -9.19 26.89 3.57
CA GLN A 346 -8.96 27.98 2.63
C GLN A 346 -8.05 27.53 1.47
N MET A 347 -6.91 26.90 1.77
CA MET A 347 -5.98 26.40 0.75
C MET A 347 -6.64 25.40 -0.20
N LEU A 348 -7.49 24.51 0.28
CA LEU A 348 -8.24 23.54 -0.54
C LEU A 348 -9.24 24.27 -1.45
N LYS A 349 -9.98 25.26 -0.93
CA LYS A 349 -10.93 26.05 -1.74
C LYS A 349 -10.23 26.83 -2.85
N GLU A 350 -9.07 27.40 -2.57
CA GLU A 350 -8.32 28.21 -3.52
C GLU A 350 -7.55 27.39 -4.54
N GLN A 351 -7.01 26.24 -4.16
CA GLN A 351 -6.01 25.54 -4.94
C GLN A 351 -6.46 24.18 -5.50
N VAL A 352 -7.52 23.59 -4.95
CA VAL A 352 -8.02 22.25 -5.35
C VAL A 352 -9.41 22.38 -5.96
N THR A 353 -10.43 22.70 -5.15
CA THR A 353 -11.81 22.89 -5.61
C THR A 353 -12.58 23.81 -4.65
N PRO A 354 -13.48 24.66 -5.15
CA PRO A 354 -14.35 25.45 -4.27
C PRO A 354 -15.38 24.60 -3.51
N ASN A 355 -15.60 23.34 -3.92
CA ASN A 355 -16.67 22.47 -3.43
C ASN A 355 -16.25 21.70 -2.17
N VAL A 356 -15.68 22.37 -1.18
CA VAL A 356 -15.29 21.76 0.11
C VAL A 356 -16.52 21.59 0.98
N ASP A 357 -16.90 20.34 1.27
CA ASP A 357 -18.04 19.99 2.10
C ASP A 357 -17.62 19.90 3.58
N THR A 358 -18.33 20.61 4.45
CA THR A 358 -18.09 20.65 5.91
C THR A 358 -19.35 20.26 6.70
N SER A 359 -20.30 19.59 6.06
CA SER A 359 -21.60 19.24 6.66
C SER A 359 -21.53 18.13 7.70
N ILE A 360 -20.49 17.28 7.61
CA ILE A 360 -20.26 16.15 8.53
C ILE A 360 -19.03 16.45 9.38
N ASP A 361 -19.05 15.97 10.61
CA ASP A 361 -17.90 16.04 11.51
C ASP A 361 -16.76 15.14 11.00
N PRO A 362 -15.60 15.72 10.63
CA PRO A 362 -14.47 14.97 10.08
C PRO A 362 -13.88 13.94 11.05
N MET A 363 -14.10 14.09 12.36
CA MET A 363 -13.60 13.14 13.36
C MET A 363 -14.42 11.85 13.45
N THR A 364 -15.68 11.87 13.00
CA THR A 364 -16.61 10.75 13.15
C THR A 364 -17.14 10.21 11.83
N ALA A 365 -16.82 10.88 10.72
CA ALA A 365 -17.30 10.52 9.38
C ALA A 365 -16.98 9.05 9.02
N VAL A 366 -15.75 8.60 9.26
CA VAL A 366 -15.31 7.24 8.92
C VAL A 366 -16.05 6.18 9.74
N ALA A 367 -16.16 6.35 11.07
CA ALA A 367 -16.88 5.42 11.93
C ALA A 367 -18.38 5.37 11.60
N THR A 368 -18.97 6.53 11.27
CA THR A 368 -20.38 6.66 10.86
C THR A 368 -20.64 5.89 9.57
N GLY A 369 -19.80 6.08 8.56
CA GLY A 369 -19.91 5.36 7.29
C GLY A 369 -19.64 3.87 7.42
N ALA A 370 -18.70 3.48 8.27
CA ALA A 370 -18.45 2.08 8.58
C ALA A 370 -19.66 1.39 9.20
N ALA A 371 -20.42 2.06 10.09
CA ALA A 371 -21.65 1.52 10.66
C ALA A 371 -22.76 1.43 9.60
N LEU A 372 -22.90 2.42 8.72
CA LEU A 372 -23.82 2.35 7.59
C LEU A 372 -23.51 1.15 6.69
N TYR A 373 -22.24 0.94 6.34
CA TYR A 373 -21.83 -0.25 5.58
C TYR A 373 -22.10 -1.54 6.36
N ALA A 374 -21.81 -1.57 7.67
CA ALA A 374 -22.04 -2.74 8.50
C ALA A 374 -23.53 -3.16 8.55
N SER A 375 -24.46 -2.21 8.39
CA SER A 375 -25.89 -2.51 8.35
C SER A 375 -26.33 -3.19 7.03
N THR A 376 -25.45 -3.25 6.03
CA THR A 376 -25.71 -3.95 4.76
C THR A 376 -25.18 -5.37 4.74
N ILE A 377 -24.34 -5.75 5.71
CA ILE A 377 -23.64 -7.04 5.74
C ILE A 377 -24.26 -7.97 6.77
N ASP A 378 -24.51 -9.22 6.38
CA ASP A 378 -25.08 -10.23 7.28
C ASP A 378 -24.10 -10.59 8.40
N ALA A 379 -24.60 -10.62 9.63
CA ALA A 379 -23.88 -11.13 10.79
C ALA A 379 -23.84 -12.66 10.78
N GLU A 380 -22.81 -13.24 11.38
CA GLU A 380 -22.82 -14.66 11.67
C GLU A 380 -23.74 -14.94 12.87
N VAL A 381 -24.89 -15.56 12.59
CA VAL A 381 -25.86 -15.94 13.61
C VAL A 381 -25.96 -17.47 13.60
N SER A 382 -25.67 -18.08 14.74
CA SER A 382 -25.87 -19.53 14.93
C SER A 382 -27.30 -19.81 15.40
N ASP A 383 -27.79 -21.03 15.12
CA ASP A 383 -29.12 -21.43 15.63
C ASP A 383 -29.24 -21.37 17.17
N GLU A 384 -28.10 -21.47 17.86
CA GLU A 384 -28.04 -21.33 19.34
C GLU A 384 -28.28 -19.88 19.80
N ASP A 385 -28.06 -18.90 18.95
CA ASP A 385 -28.26 -17.47 19.24
C ASP A 385 -29.74 -17.08 19.10
N ILE A 386 -30.58 -17.94 18.48
CA ILE A 386 -32.00 -17.72 18.24
C ILE A 386 -32.81 -18.56 19.27
N LYS A 387 -33.69 -17.89 20.02
CA LYS A 387 -34.54 -18.60 20.97
C LYS A 387 -35.47 -19.60 20.26
N PRO A 388 -35.73 -20.79 20.84
CA PRO A 388 -36.53 -21.84 20.21
C PRO A 388 -37.95 -21.41 19.79
N GLU A 389 -38.57 -20.47 20.53
CA GLU A 389 -39.92 -19.96 20.25
C GLU A 389 -39.97 -18.91 19.11
N THR A 390 -38.86 -18.57 18.51
CA THR A 390 -38.76 -17.50 17.48
C THR A 390 -39.17 -18.03 16.11
N VAL A 391 -40.09 -17.34 15.44
CA VAL A 391 -40.45 -17.65 14.05
C VAL A 391 -39.32 -17.26 13.15
N LYS A 392 -38.79 -18.20 12.33
CA LYS A 392 -37.74 -17.93 11.38
C LYS A 392 -38.35 -17.58 10.02
N LEU A 393 -37.93 -16.46 9.46
CA LEU A 393 -38.34 -15.96 8.15
C LEU A 393 -37.15 -16.00 7.19
N ASN A 394 -37.38 -16.39 5.96
CA ASN A 394 -36.46 -16.15 4.86
C ASN A 394 -36.88 -14.84 4.21
N ILE A 395 -35.97 -13.88 4.18
CA ILE A 395 -36.19 -12.55 3.60
C ILE A 395 -35.03 -12.25 2.65
N GLU A 396 -35.37 -12.04 1.37
CA GLU A 396 -34.39 -11.72 0.35
C GLU A 396 -34.59 -10.26 -0.09
N TYR A 397 -33.53 -9.44 -0.03
CA TYR A 397 -33.59 -8.04 -0.42
C TYR A 397 -32.18 -7.51 -0.71
N GLN A 398 -32.15 -6.43 -1.47
CA GLN A 398 -30.91 -5.69 -1.64
C GLN A 398 -30.72 -4.70 -0.50
N SER A 399 -29.61 -4.83 0.23
CA SER A 399 -29.30 -3.94 1.37
C SER A 399 -28.97 -2.50 0.94
N THR A 400 -28.68 -2.31 -0.38
CA THR A 400 -28.43 -0.99 -0.98
C THR A 400 -29.12 -0.91 -2.31
N THR A 401 -29.77 0.22 -2.62
CA THR A 401 -30.49 0.42 -3.90
C THR A 401 -30.52 1.91 -4.27
N VAL A 402 -30.59 2.19 -5.55
CA VAL A 402 -30.84 3.55 -6.08
C VAL A 402 -32.33 3.83 -6.30
N GLU A 403 -33.16 2.78 -6.24
CA GLU A 403 -34.59 2.88 -6.43
C GLU A 403 -35.29 3.42 -5.17
N THR A 404 -36.46 3.99 -5.34
CA THR A 404 -37.29 4.48 -4.23
C THR A 404 -38.27 3.44 -3.69
N THR A 405 -38.25 2.24 -4.29
CA THR A 405 -39.10 1.12 -3.92
C THR A 405 -38.29 -0.16 -4.00
N GLU A 406 -38.43 -1.03 -2.99
CA GLU A 406 -37.79 -2.36 -2.98
C GLU A 406 -38.88 -3.44 -2.84
N TYR A 407 -38.75 -4.51 -3.63
CA TYR A 407 -39.65 -5.65 -3.61
C TYR A 407 -38.99 -6.81 -2.88
N VAL A 408 -39.50 -7.12 -1.70
CA VAL A 408 -38.87 -8.05 -0.76
C VAL A 408 -39.65 -9.36 -0.68
N PRO A 409 -39.15 -10.46 -1.27
CA PRO A 409 -39.69 -11.80 -1.05
C PRO A 409 -39.55 -12.19 0.43
N VAL A 410 -40.63 -12.67 1.02
CA VAL A 410 -40.68 -13.12 2.40
C VAL A 410 -41.37 -14.47 2.47
N SER A 411 -40.76 -15.47 3.10
CA SER A 411 -41.37 -16.78 3.33
C SER A 411 -41.06 -17.32 4.72
N LEU A 412 -41.83 -18.30 5.19
CA LEU A 412 -41.47 -19.05 6.37
C LEU A 412 -40.29 -19.96 6.07
N ALA A 413 -39.31 -20.00 6.98
CA ALA A 413 -38.21 -20.95 6.88
C ALA A 413 -38.71 -22.40 7.12
N ASP A 414 -38.08 -23.39 6.46
CA ASP A 414 -38.44 -24.81 6.55
C ASP A 414 -38.38 -25.36 7.98
N SER A 415 -37.64 -24.71 8.89
CA SER A 415 -37.55 -25.06 10.30
C SER A 415 -38.67 -24.50 11.15
N SER A 416 -39.66 -23.82 10.56
CA SER A 416 -40.82 -23.26 11.32
C SER A 416 -41.87 -24.31 11.63
N ASP A 417 -42.28 -24.45 12.88
CA ASP A 417 -43.38 -25.31 13.30
C ASP A 417 -44.79 -24.78 12.94
N ARG A 418 -44.86 -23.63 12.24
CA ARG A 418 -46.11 -22.93 11.90
C ARG A 418 -46.39 -23.04 10.39
N ALA A 419 -47.65 -23.29 10.05
CA ALA A 419 -48.07 -23.34 8.65
C ALA A 419 -48.16 -21.95 8.03
N LYS A 420 -48.51 -20.92 8.82
CA LYS A 420 -48.59 -19.51 8.39
C LYS A 420 -48.47 -18.55 9.56
N VAL A 421 -48.11 -17.31 9.31
CA VAL A 421 -48.06 -16.19 10.23
C VAL A 421 -48.50 -14.91 9.55
N LEU A 422 -48.92 -13.88 10.29
CA LEU A 422 -49.08 -12.55 9.77
C LEU A 422 -47.79 -11.76 10.03
N VAL A 423 -47.28 -11.12 9.02
CA VAL A 423 -46.05 -10.30 9.09
C VAL A 423 -46.38 -8.88 8.71
N GLU A 424 -45.84 -7.93 9.45
CA GLU A 424 -45.94 -6.50 9.18
C GLU A 424 -44.57 -5.85 9.21
N PHE A 425 -44.24 -5.10 8.18
CA PHE A 425 -43.06 -4.26 8.10
C PHE A 425 -43.43 -2.84 8.48
N VAL A 426 -42.77 -2.29 9.49
CA VAL A 426 -43.01 -0.93 9.97
C VAL A 426 -41.74 -0.14 9.88
N ARG A 427 -41.69 0.92 9.05
CA ARG A 427 -40.53 1.79 8.93
C ARG A 427 -40.33 2.56 10.25
N ASP A 428 -39.11 2.75 10.67
CA ASP A 428 -38.73 3.31 11.99
C ASP A 428 -39.28 4.72 12.25
N ASP A 429 -39.50 5.52 11.20
CA ASP A 429 -40.18 6.83 11.32
C ASP A 429 -41.66 6.70 11.61
N LYS A 430 -42.22 5.47 11.57
CA LYS A 430 -43.64 5.15 11.71
C LYS A 430 -44.59 5.83 10.75
N ALA A 431 -44.02 6.41 9.66
CA ALA A 431 -44.79 7.06 8.62
C ALA A 431 -45.29 6.08 7.57
N TRP A 432 -44.78 4.85 7.59
CA TRP A 432 -45.16 3.81 6.66
C TRP A 432 -45.22 2.43 7.29
N SER A 433 -46.20 1.61 6.90
CA SER A 433 -46.36 0.20 7.23
C SER A 433 -46.90 -0.57 6.02
N SER A 434 -46.45 -1.82 5.87
CA SER A 434 -46.98 -2.75 4.85
C SER A 434 -48.41 -3.19 5.15
N GLY A 435 -48.87 -2.96 6.38
CA GLY A 435 -50.03 -3.69 6.95
C GLY A 435 -49.68 -5.16 7.21
N LYS A 436 -50.64 -5.94 7.71
CA LYS A 436 -50.47 -7.34 8.04
C LYS A 436 -50.64 -8.21 6.78
N ILE A 437 -49.60 -8.95 6.39
CA ILE A 437 -49.57 -9.83 5.22
C ILE A 437 -49.48 -11.28 5.73
N GLU A 438 -50.28 -12.19 5.18
CA GLU A 438 -50.20 -13.62 5.51
C GLU A 438 -49.04 -14.26 4.78
N ILE A 439 -48.09 -14.85 5.51
CA ILE A 439 -46.88 -15.50 4.99
C ILE A 439 -46.88 -16.98 5.35
N ASP A 440 -46.71 -17.85 4.38
CA ASP A 440 -46.52 -19.29 4.50
C ASP A 440 -45.14 -19.73 3.93
N ALA A 441 -44.96 -21.03 3.74
CA ALA A 441 -43.74 -21.57 3.14
C ALA A 441 -43.52 -21.22 1.65
N LYS A 442 -44.61 -20.80 0.92
CA LYS A 442 -44.49 -20.34 -0.48
C LYS A 442 -44.04 -18.88 -0.54
N GLY A 443 -44.36 -18.14 0.54
CA GLY A 443 -44.04 -16.72 0.68
C GLY A 443 -44.92 -15.78 -0.13
N ASP A 444 -44.64 -14.52 0.04
CA ASP A 444 -45.25 -13.40 -0.70
C ASP A 444 -44.21 -12.31 -0.90
N VAL A 445 -44.46 -11.32 -1.77
CA VAL A 445 -43.56 -10.20 -2.05
C VAL A 445 -44.11 -8.94 -1.39
N VAL A 446 -43.33 -8.35 -0.52
CA VAL A 446 -43.66 -7.09 0.17
C VAL A 446 -43.02 -5.91 -0.55
N GLU A 447 -43.83 -4.94 -0.97
CA GLU A 447 -43.35 -3.70 -1.57
C GLU A 447 -43.02 -2.69 -0.44
N LEU A 448 -41.73 -2.29 -0.34
CA LEU A 448 -41.25 -1.33 0.66
C LEU A 448 -40.97 0.02 0.02
N ASN A 449 -41.59 1.09 0.53
CA ASN A 449 -41.32 2.45 0.08
C ASN A 449 -40.15 3.06 0.85
N LEU A 450 -39.14 3.50 0.11
CA LEU A 450 -37.88 4.03 0.63
C LEU A 450 -37.85 5.56 0.53
N HIS A 451 -37.21 6.19 1.49
CA HIS A 451 -36.76 7.59 1.39
C HIS A 451 -35.23 7.63 1.31
N GLU A 452 -34.67 8.77 0.97
CA GLU A 452 -33.22 8.96 0.85
C GLU A 452 -32.47 8.53 2.13
N ARG A 453 -31.31 7.88 1.96
CA ARG A 453 -30.41 7.34 2.98
C ARG A 453 -30.94 6.02 3.58
N ALA A 454 -30.64 5.79 4.87
CA ALA A 454 -30.95 4.53 5.54
C ALA A 454 -32.44 4.44 5.91
N ASN A 455 -33.07 3.33 5.51
CA ASN A 455 -34.44 2.95 5.87
C ASN A 455 -34.39 1.68 6.70
N SER A 456 -34.77 1.74 7.96
CA SER A 456 -34.88 0.57 8.81
C SER A 456 -36.34 0.18 8.93
N PHE A 457 -36.65 -1.10 8.79
CA PHE A 457 -37.98 -1.67 8.90
C PHE A 457 -37.97 -2.68 10.03
N SER A 458 -38.75 -2.41 11.09
CA SER A 458 -39.03 -3.40 12.11
C SER A 458 -40.03 -4.43 11.58
N ILE A 459 -39.74 -5.70 11.76
CA ILE A 459 -40.58 -6.82 11.34
C ILE A 459 -41.29 -7.38 12.54
N VAL A 460 -42.61 -7.35 12.48
CA VAL A 460 -43.47 -7.82 13.54
C VAL A 460 -44.28 -9.02 13.04
N CYS A 461 -44.13 -10.18 13.69
CA CYS A 461 -44.96 -11.34 13.42
C CYS A 461 -46.11 -11.41 14.42
N TYR A 462 -47.26 -11.92 13.96
CA TYR A 462 -48.44 -12.14 14.80
C TYR A 462 -48.92 -13.57 14.66
N ASP A 463 -49.47 -14.09 15.75
CA ASP A 463 -50.19 -15.36 15.77
C ASP A 463 -51.62 -15.21 15.20
N ASP A 464 -52.36 -16.33 15.10
CA ASP A 464 -53.74 -16.37 14.60
C ASP A 464 -54.70 -15.55 15.46
N LYS A 465 -54.32 -15.20 16.69
CA LYS A 465 -55.11 -14.37 17.63
C LYS A 465 -54.76 -12.89 17.55
N GLY A 466 -53.75 -12.53 16.70
CA GLY A 466 -53.28 -11.17 16.54
C GLY A 466 -52.30 -10.70 17.62
N ASN A 467 -51.77 -11.61 18.46
CA ASN A 467 -50.71 -11.27 19.42
C ASN A 467 -49.34 -11.25 18.73
N SER A 468 -48.49 -10.28 19.07
CA SER A 468 -47.11 -10.23 18.58
C SER A 468 -46.30 -11.40 19.12
N ILE A 469 -45.58 -12.07 18.23
CA ILE A 469 -44.67 -13.20 18.52
C ILE A 469 -43.28 -12.87 18.05
N PRO A 470 -42.21 -13.40 18.70
CA PRO A 470 -40.83 -13.13 18.27
C PRO A 470 -40.58 -13.74 16.93
N CYS A 471 -39.86 -12.98 16.06
CA CYS A 471 -39.39 -13.45 14.75
C CYS A 471 -37.90 -13.12 14.54
N PHE A 472 -37.28 -13.82 13.59
CA PHE A 472 -35.93 -13.56 13.13
C PHE A 472 -35.89 -13.74 11.61
N PRO A 473 -35.32 -12.76 10.86
CA PRO A 473 -34.90 -11.45 11.34
C PRO A 473 -36.10 -10.61 11.84
N ASN A 474 -35.83 -9.72 12.77
CA ASN A 474 -36.86 -8.80 13.30
C ASN A 474 -36.67 -7.36 12.83
N GLU A 475 -35.65 -7.11 12.06
CA GLU A 475 -35.33 -5.81 11.45
C GLU A 475 -34.53 -6.01 10.15
N ILE A 476 -34.79 -5.20 9.16
CA ILE A 476 -33.95 -5.07 7.96
C ILE A 476 -33.64 -3.61 7.74
N THR A 477 -32.47 -3.33 7.17
CA THR A 477 -32.05 -1.98 6.78
C THR A 477 -31.71 -1.95 5.29
N ILE A 478 -32.26 -0.97 4.58
CA ILE A 478 -32.01 -0.71 3.18
C ILE A 478 -31.49 0.72 3.03
N ILE A 479 -30.32 0.89 2.45
CA ILE A 479 -29.74 2.21 2.17
C ILE A 479 -30.13 2.60 0.74
N GLN A 480 -30.93 3.65 0.62
CA GLN A 480 -31.33 4.21 -0.68
C GLN A 480 -30.37 5.30 -1.10
N GLY A 481 -30.00 5.30 -2.37
CA GLY A 481 -29.18 6.31 -3.03
C GLY A 481 -27.69 5.95 -3.14
N ILE A 482 -27.20 4.93 -2.43
CA ILE A 482 -25.79 4.50 -2.49
C ILE A 482 -25.71 3.01 -2.69
N VAL A 483 -24.88 2.60 -3.66
CA VAL A 483 -24.39 1.23 -3.78
C VAL A 483 -22.86 1.27 -3.69
N VAL A 484 -22.29 0.49 -2.77
CA VAL A 484 -20.84 0.34 -2.71
C VAL A 484 -20.42 -0.65 -3.79
N GLY A 485 -19.61 -0.18 -4.73
CA GLY A 485 -19.02 -1.05 -5.76
C GLY A 485 -18.08 -2.10 -5.16
N SER A 486 -17.71 -3.10 -5.94
CA SER A 486 -16.68 -4.07 -5.53
C SER A 486 -15.41 -3.35 -5.13
N ALA A 487 -14.73 -3.85 -4.09
CA ALA A 487 -13.40 -3.38 -3.74
C ALA A 487 -12.48 -3.48 -4.97
N THR A 488 -11.55 -2.55 -5.12
CA THR A 488 -10.60 -2.54 -6.23
C THR A 488 -9.19 -2.73 -5.72
N LEU A 489 -8.31 -3.28 -6.56
CA LEU A 489 -6.88 -3.40 -6.25
C LEU A 489 -6.27 -2.01 -6.03
N PRO A 490 -5.61 -1.74 -4.90
CA PRO A 490 -4.96 -0.45 -4.62
C PRO A 490 -3.65 -0.26 -5.40
N PHE A 491 -3.06 -1.36 -5.87
CA PHE A 491 -1.77 -1.41 -6.53
C PHE A 491 -1.81 -2.28 -7.77
N ASN A 492 -0.86 -2.06 -8.68
CA ASN A 492 -0.56 -3.02 -9.74
C ASN A 492 0.23 -4.18 -9.13
N ILE A 493 -0.15 -5.40 -9.46
CA ILE A 493 0.49 -6.60 -8.91
C ILE A 493 1.21 -7.34 -10.04
N GLY A 494 2.41 -7.83 -9.73
CA GLY A 494 3.23 -8.61 -10.65
C GLY A 494 4.29 -9.41 -9.91
N ILE A 495 5.20 -9.98 -10.67
CA ILE A 495 6.26 -10.83 -10.16
C ILE A 495 7.66 -10.31 -10.51
N GLY A 496 8.64 -10.71 -9.72
CA GLY A 496 10.04 -10.55 -10.06
C GLY A 496 10.53 -11.67 -10.98
N VAL A 497 11.16 -11.30 -12.09
CA VAL A 497 11.71 -12.23 -13.07
C VAL A 497 13.17 -11.90 -13.32
N TRP A 498 14.04 -12.91 -13.40
CA TRP A 498 15.44 -12.69 -13.70
C TRP A 498 15.64 -12.29 -15.16
N ASN A 499 16.23 -11.14 -15.39
CA ASN A 499 16.64 -10.68 -16.73
C ASN A 499 18.13 -10.93 -16.92
N THR A 500 18.47 -11.90 -17.76
CA THR A 500 19.85 -12.32 -18.01
C THR A 500 20.69 -11.22 -18.67
N ALA A 501 20.09 -10.43 -19.57
CA ALA A 501 20.80 -9.35 -20.25
C ALA A 501 21.15 -8.19 -19.31
N LYS A 502 20.27 -7.90 -18.34
CA LYS A 502 20.48 -6.83 -17.35
C LYS A 502 21.14 -7.36 -16.06
N ASN A 503 21.33 -8.67 -15.94
CA ASN A 503 21.89 -9.35 -14.76
C ASN A 503 21.23 -8.94 -13.44
N ARG A 504 19.89 -8.82 -13.44
CA ARG A 504 19.09 -8.41 -12.26
C ARG A 504 17.67 -8.91 -12.35
N SER A 505 16.99 -8.92 -11.20
CA SER A 505 15.55 -9.15 -11.14
C SER A 505 14.79 -7.91 -11.64
N VAL A 506 13.83 -8.11 -12.54
CA VAL A 506 12.97 -7.07 -13.09
C VAL A 506 11.52 -7.40 -12.86
N PHE A 507 10.70 -6.37 -12.71
CA PHE A 507 9.26 -6.51 -12.52
C PHE A 507 8.55 -6.88 -13.83
N ARG A 508 7.64 -7.85 -13.75
CA ARG A 508 6.70 -8.23 -14.80
C ARG A 508 5.30 -8.11 -14.24
N MET A 509 4.48 -7.24 -14.83
CA MET A 509 3.10 -7.01 -14.41
C MET A 509 2.19 -8.16 -14.83
N ALA A 510 1.32 -8.62 -13.94
CA ALA A 510 0.28 -9.59 -14.26
C ALA A 510 -0.91 -8.88 -14.89
N LYS A 511 -1.13 -9.07 -16.20
CA LYS A 511 -2.27 -8.48 -16.91
C LYS A 511 -3.57 -9.00 -16.32
N GLY A 512 -4.44 -8.07 -15.88
CA GLY A 512 -5.68 -8.35 -15.15
C GLY A 512 -5.58 -8.05 -13.65
N LEU A 513 -4.38 -7.70 -13.14
CA LEU A 513 -4.15 -7.23 -11.77
C LEU A 513 -3.58 -5.80 -11.76
N GLU A 514 -4.11 -4.97 -12.64
CA GLU A 514 -3.81 -3.55 -12.65
C GLU A 514 -4.51 -2.85 -11.47
N ARG A 515 -3.93 -1.74 -11.05
CA ARG A 515 -4.55 -0.85 -10.06
C ARG A 515 -5.96 -0.46 -10.50
N ASN A 516 -6.88 -0.38 -9.56
CA ASN A 516 -8.30 -0.12 -9.72
C ASN A 516 -9.10 -1.24 -10.42
N GLN A 517 -8.50 -2.40 -10.67
CA GLN A 517 -9.23 -3.57 -11.15
C GLN A 517 -10.21 -4.05 -10.06
N PRO A 518 -11.52 -4.25 -10.38
CA PRO A 518 -12.49 -4.78 -9.42
C PRO A 518 -12.11 -6.18 -8.92
N LEU A 519 -12.33 -6.44 -7.64
CA LEU A 519 -12.13 -7.76 -7.02
C LEU A 519 -13.41 -8.61 -7.04
N PRO A 520 -13.30 -9.94 -7.19
CA PRO A 520 -12.06 -10.71 -7.35
C PRO A 520 -11.44 -10.51 -8.74
N ALA A 521 -10.10 -10.58 -8.82
CA ALA A 521 -9.37 -10.33 -10.05
C ALA A 521 -8.36 -11.45 -10.34
N THR A 522 -8.07 -11.65 -11.63
CA THR A 522 -7.10 -12.66 -12.07
C THR A 522 -6.16 -12.07 -13.10
N GLY A 523 -4.86 -12.22 -12.87
CA GLY A 523 -3.83 -11.80 -13.80
C GLY A 523 -2.98 -12.95 -14.28
N VAL A 524 -2.50 -12.89 -15.53
CA VAL A 524 -1.74 -13.97 -16.16
C VAL A 524 -0.44 -13.44 -16.74
N LEU A 525 0.61 -14.25 -16.60
CA LEU A 525 1.93 -14.01 -17.20
C LEU A 525 2.30 -15.22 -18.06
N TYR A 526 2.68 -14.95 -19.28
CA TYR A 526 3.12 -15.95 -20.26
C TYR A 526 4.61 -15.82 -20.58
N ASP A 527 5.15 -16.79 -21.32
CA ASP A 527 6.51 -16.77 -21.86
C ASP A 527 7.59 -16.69 -20.78
N LEU A 528 7.40 -17.40 -19.68
CA LEU A 528 8.38 -17.55 -18.61
C LEU A 528 9.07 -18.91 -18.70
N LYS A 529 10.27 -19.02 -18.14
CA LYS A 529 11.02 -20.28 -18.04
C LYS A 529 11.55 -20.52 -16.63
N THR A 530 11.63 -21.79 -16.23
CA THR A 530 12.28 -22.15 -14.98
C THR A 530 13.79 -21.87 -15.05
N SER A 531 14.36 -21.34 -13.97
CA SER A 531 15.82 -21.13 -13.85
C SER A 531 16.55 -22.37 -13.33
N SER A 532 15.85 -23.27 -12.66
CA SER A 532 16.32 -24.52 -12.09
C SER A 532 15.38 -25.65 -12.42
N GLN A 533 15.81 -26.90 -12.20
CA GLN A 533 14.96 -28.06 -12.26
C GLN A 533 14.24 -28.28 -10.91
N LEU A 534 13.09 -28.99 -10.93
CA LEU A 534 12.43 -29.53 -9.72
C LEU A 534 12.39 -31.06 -9.81
N ARG A 535 13.11 -31.72 -8.92
CA ARG A 535 13.12 -33.18 -8.81
C ARG A 535 12.13 -33.62 -7.73
N PRO A 536 11.26 -34.60 -7.98
CA PRO A 536 10.32 -35.09 -6.99
C PRO A 536 10.99 -35.50 -5.66
N GLY A 537 10.45 -34.99 -4.54
CA GLY A 537 10.92 -35.29 -3.19
C GLY A 537 12.24 -34.57 -2.79
N MET A 538 12.75 -33.65 -3.61
CA MET A 538 13.96 -32.87 -3.28
C MET A 538 13.56 -31.46 -2.83
N GLN A 539 13.55 -31.23 -1.52
CA GLN A 539 13.16 -29.93 -0.93
C GLN A 539 14.12 -28.78 -1.28
N GLU A 540 15.37 -29.10 -1.58
CA GLU A 540 16.37 -28.13 -2.01
C GLU A 540 16.15 -27.59 -3.43
N ASP A 541 15.40 -28.33 -4.27
CA ASP A 541 15.02 -27.85 -5.61
C ASP A 541 13.82 -26.91 -5.44
N THR A 542 13.99 -25.64 -5.78
CA THR A 542 12.97 -24.62 -5.56
C THR A 542 12.63 -23.87 -6.84
N LEU A 543 11.33 -23.52 -6.96
CA LEU A 543 10.80 -22.53 -7.90
C LEU A 543 10.19 -21.42 -7.06
N THR A 544 10.84 -20.25 -7.05
CA THR A 544 10.42 -19.10 -6.28
C THR A 544 9.74 -18.07 -7.17
N ILE A 545 8.56 -17.63 -6.77
CA ILE A 545 7.79 -16.58 -7.43
C ILE A 545 7.63 -15.43 -6.44
N PRO A 546 8.51 -14.43 -6.49
CA PRO A 546 8.41 -13.25 -5.65
C PRO A 546 7.35 -12.31 -6.20
N LEU A 547 6.36 -11.94 -5.38
CA LEU A 547 5.30 -11.01 -5.73
C LEU A 547 5.68 -9.60 -5.29
N TYR A 548 5.32 -8.64 -6.13
CA TYR A 548 5.54 -7.22 -5.88
C TYR A 548 4.28 -6.41 -6.15
N GLN A 549 4.09 -5.36 -5.37
CA GLN A 549 3.08 -4.35 -5.63
C GLN A 549 3.72 -3.02 -6.02
N VAL A 550 3.06 -2.30 -6.92
CA VAL A 550 3.56 -1.08 -7.55
C VAL A 550 2.46 -0.05 -7.65
N ASP A 551 2.70 1.16 -7.15
CA ASP A 551 1.74 2.26 -7.18
C ASP A 551 1.43 2.73 -8.62
N TYR A 552 2.45 2.79 -9.49
CA TYR A 552 2.34 3.36 -10.83
C TYR A 552 2.86 2.40 -11.91
N ALA A 553 2.02 2.07 -12.92
CA ALA A 553 2.21 0.89 -13.73
C ALA A 553 2.85 1.02 -15.12
N PRO A 554 2.53 1.98 -16.02
CA PRO A 554 2.97 1.81 -17.42
C PRO A 554 4.48 1.72 -17.55
N GLU A 555 5.20 2.21 -16.56
CA GLU A 555 6.64 2.38 -16.55
C GLU A 555 7.37 1.40 -15.65
N ALA A 556 6.65 0.56 -14.92
CA ALA A 556 7.24 -0.42 -13.99
C ALA A 556 7.78 -1.66 -14.70
N GLU A 557 7.20 -2.02 -15.84
CA GLU A 557 7.56 -3.22 -16.61
C GLU A 557 9.04 -3.19 -17.01
N GLY A 558 9.77 -4.27 -16.68
CA GLY A 558 11.19 -4.41 -16.99
C GLY A 558 12.15 -3.59 -16.14
N ARG A 559 11.69 -2.86 -15.13
CA ARG A 559 12.56 -2.16 -14.15
C ARG A 559 12.99 -3.09 -13.02
N SER A 560 14.01 -2.67 -12.26
CA SER A 560 14.48 -3.41 -11.09
C SER A 560 13.39 -3.60 -10.05
N THR A 561 13.27 -4.82 -9.52
CA THR A 561 12.33 -5.11 -8.42
C THR A 561 12.68 -4.41 -7.11
N SER A 562 13.92 -3.94 -6.94
CA SER A 562 14.34 -3.15 -5.76
C SER A 562 13.58 -1.83 -5.60
N LEU A 563 12.94 -1.35 -6.68
CA LEU A 563 12.13 -0.12 -6.67
C LEU A 563 10.74 -0.32 -6.05
N TYR A 564 10.32 -1.57 -5.84
CA TYR A 564 8.93 -1.91 -5.56
C TYR A 564 8.78 -2.64 -4.23
N GLN A 565 7.59 -2.56 -3.67
CA GLN A 565 7.31 -3.23 -2.42
C GLN A 565 7.13 -4.73 -2.64
N HIS A 566 7.97 -5.53 -2.00
CA HIS A 566 7.85 -6.98 -1.96
C HIS A 566 6.65 -7.39 -1.10
N MET A 567 5.75 -8.21 -1.64
CA MET A 567 4.57 -8.72 -0.95
C MET A 567 4.84 -10.04 -0.22
N GLY A 568 5.74 -10.85 -0.77
CA GLY A 568 6.11 -12.16 -0.28
C GLY A 568 6.53 -13.08 -1.42
N ASP A 569 6.98 -14.28 -1.07
CA ASP A 569 7.45 -15.30 -2.00
C ASP A 569 6.51 -16.51 -1.97
N VAL A 570 6.09 -16.99 -3.13
CA VAL A 570 5.49 -18.33 -3.25
C VAL A 570 6.56 -19.28 -3.72
N VAL A 571 6.86 -20.28 -2.89
CA VAL A 571 7.93 -21.25 -3.14
C VAL A 571 7.34 -22.62 -3.37
N PHE A 572 7.55 -23.17 -4.56
CA PHE A 572 7.31 -24.56 -4.88
C PHE A 572 8.61 -25.33 -4.73
N THR A 573 8.55 -26.52 -4.17
CA THR A 573 9.70 -27.41 -3.94
C THR A 573 9.54 -28.72 -4.68
N GLY A 574 10.55 -29.59 -4.64
CA GLY A 574 10.42 -30.94 -5.16
C GLY A 574 9.33 -31.79 -4.49
N ASP A 575 8.88 -31.42 -3.27
CA ASP A 575 7.78 -32.11 -2.59
C ASP A 575 6.41 -31.78 -3.23
N ASP A 576 6.30 -30.68 -3.96
CA ASP A 576 5.07 -30.24 -4.62
C ASP A 576 4.87 -30.90 -5.99
N VAL A 577 5.87 -31.64 -6.48
CA VAL A 577 5.85 -32.29 -7.81
C VAL A 577 6.01 -33.79 -7.70
N ASN A 578 5.35 -34.51 -8.58
CA ASN A 578 5.43 -35.98 -8.69
C ASN A 578 6.23 -36.46 -9.92
N THR A 579 6.68 -35.52 -10.76
CA THR A 579 7.52 -35.78 -11.93
C THR A 579 8.60 -34.73 -12.05
N LEU A 580 9.69 -35.05 -12.73
CA LEU A 580 10.79 -34.10 -12.98
C LEU A 580 10.32 -32.94 -13.86
N ILE A 581 10.50 -31.71 -13.37
CA ILE A 581 10.37 -30.51 -14.18
C ILE A 581 11.79 -30.05 -14.55
N PRO A 582 12.18 -30.13 -15.83
CA PRO A 582 13.51 -29.72 -16.27
C PRO A 582 13.74 -28.20 -16.14
N LYS A 583 15.00 -27.81 -15.99
CA LYS A 583 15.42 -26.40 -16.17
C LYS A 583 15.02 -25.93 -17.59
N ASP A 584 14.73 -24.64 -17.74
CA ASP A 584 14.30 -23.98 -18.98
C ASP A 584 12.92 -24.46 -19.49
N SER A 585 12.13 -25.15 -18.65
CA SER A 585 10.74 -25.49 -18.95
C SER A 585 9.89 -24.22 -19.07
N LEU A 586 9.06 -24.16 -20.13
CA LEU A 586 8.06 -23.12 -20.29
C LEU A 586 7.03 -23.21 -19.16
N VAL A 587 6.64 -22.04 -18.64
CA VAL A 587 5.68 -21.95 -17.54
C VAL A 587 4.81 -20.71 -17.72
N ASN A 588 3.50 -20.89 -17.43
CA ASN A 588 2.55 -19.80 -17.32
C ASN A 588 2.22 -19.62 -15.83
N VAL A 589 2.16 -18.37 -15.38
CA VAL A 589 1.83 -18.04 -14.00
C VAL A 589 0.51 -17.28 -13.97
N THR A 590 -0.44 -17.77 -13.19
CA THR A 590 -1.72 -17.11 -12.93
C THR A 590 -1.75 -16.65 -11.48
N LEU A 591 -2.02 -15.36 -11.26
CA LEU A 591 -2.22 -14.77 -9.95
C LEU A 591 -3.71 -14.51 -9.78
N LYS A 592 -4.29 -14.95 -8.66
CA LYS A 592 -5.71 -14.75 -8.34
C LYS A 592 -5.79 -13.93 -7.04
N ALA A 593 -6.48 -12.81 -7.07
CA ALA A 593 -6.82 -12.02 -5.90
C ALA A 593 -8.30 -12.22 -5.57
N ASP A 594 -8.63 -12.60 -4.36
CA ASP A 594 -10.01 -12.70 -3.89
C ASP A 594 -10.58 -11.32 -3.48
N THR A 595 -11.82 -11.29 -3.02
CA THR A 595 -12.49 -10.07 -2.55
C THR A 595 -11.81 -9.40 -1.36
N SER A 596 -10.98 -10.13 -0.61
CA SER A 596 -10.19 -9.68 0.52
C SER A 596 -8.74 -9.37 0.14
N GLU A 597 -8.41 -9.41 -1.19
CA GLU A 597 -7.06 -9.27 -1.75
C GLU A 597 -6.07 -10.38 -1.35
N GLN A 598 -6.56 -11.52 -0.84
CA GLN A 598 -5.68 -12.67 -0.61
C GLN A 598 -5.21 -13.22 -1.96
N MET A 599 -3.90 -13.44 -2.06
CA MET A 599 -3.27 -13.84 -3.31
C MET A 599 -3.03 -15.34 -3.37
N LYS A 600 -3.43 -15.94 -4.48
CA LYS A 600 -3.15 -17.33 -4.83
C LYS A 600 -2.35 -17.38 -6.12
N VAL A 601 -1.33 -18.20 -6.16
CA VAL A 601 -0.45 -18.39 -7.32
C VAL A 601 -0.65 -19.79 -7.90
N GLU A 602 -0.97 -19.82 -9.16
CA GLU A 602 -1.07 -21.06 -9.97
C GLU A 602 0.04 -21.06 -11.02
N VAL A 603 0.73 -22.17 -11.16
CA VAL A 603 1.85 -22.34 -12.09
C VAL A 603 1.52 -23.52 -13.00
N TYR A 604 1.38 -23.26 -14.30
CA TYR A 604 1.06 -24.28 -15.30
C TYR A 604 2.25 -24.54 -16.22
N PHE A 605 2.61 -25.82 -16.37
CA PHE A 605 3.66 -26.32 -17.24
C PHE A 605 3.06 -26.98 -18.49
N PRO A 606 2.95 -26.25 -19.63
CA PRO A 606 2.23 -26.73 -20.80
C PRO A 606 2.80 -28.04 -21.41
N ALA A 607 4.11 -28.23 -21.36
CA ALA A 607 4.76 -29.41 -21.95
C ALA A 607 4.45 -30.71 -21.18
N MET A 608 4.01 -30.62 -19.93
CA MET A 608 3.78 -31.77 -19.05
C MET A 608 2.33 -31.88 -18.58
N ASP A 609 1.53 -30.85 -18.89
CA ASP A 609 0.14 -30.72 -18.42
C ASP A 609 0.02 -30.79 -16.88
N ILE A 610 0.91 -30.08 -16.18
CA ILE A 610 0.97 -30.04 -14.73
C ILE A 610 0.62 -28.64 -14.25
N THR A 611 -0.27 -28.56 -13.26
CA THR A 611 -0.60 -27.33 -12.54
C THR A 611 -0.23 -27.48 -11.08
N LEU A 612 0.50 -26.51 -10.54
CA LEU A 612 0.79 -26.36 -9.11
C LEU A 612 0.09 -25.12 -8.61
N GLU A 613 -0.42 -25.14 -7.37
CA GLU A 613 -1.15 -24.04 -6.78
C GLU A 613 -0.75 -23.87 -5.31
N LYS A 614 -0.49 -22.62 -4.91
CA LYS A 614 -0.22 -22.24 -3.51
C LYS A 614 -0.75 -20.85 -3.21
N ASP A 615 -1.16 -20.65 -1.96
CA ASP A 615 -1.47 -19.31 -1.43
C ASP A 615 -0.18 -18.56 -1.14
N LEU A 616 -0.23 -17.23 -1.27
CA LEU A 616 0.86 -16.37 -0.84
C LEU A 616 0.98 -16.45 0.68
N ASP A 617 2.12 -16.91 1.16
CA ASP A 617 2.41 -16.88 2.59
C ASP A 617 2.75 -15.44 3.02
N THR A 618 1.78 -14.76 3.60
CA THR A 618 1.91 -13.41 4.15
C THR A 618 2.55 -13.41 5.55
N GLY A 619 2.97 -14.55 6.07
CA GLY A 619 3.49 -14.72 7.42
C GLY A 619 4.88 -14.12 7.67
N LYS A 620 5.61 -13.70 6.65
CA LYS A 620 6.86 -12.95 6.82
C LYS A 620 6.54 -11.48 7.13
N LYS A 621 6.81 -11.09 8.37
CA LYS A 621 6.74 -9.68 8.78
C LYS A 621 7.91 -8.89 8.18
N ASP A 622 7.61 -7.72 7.62
CA ASP A 622 8.64 -6.79 7.13
C ASP A 622 9.62 -6.44 8.26
N SER A 623 10.89 -6.79 8.09
CA SER A 623 11.88 -6.54 9.14
C SER A 623 12.56 -5.18 8.99
N ILE A 624 12.91 -4.55 10.12
CA ILE A 624 13.69 -3.29 10.11
C ILE A 624 15.07 -3.53 9.47
N GLN A 625 15.61 -4.73 9.61
CA GLN A 625 16.89 -5.10 8.99
C GLN A 625 16.77 -5.22 7.47
N GLU A 626 15.65 -5.75 6.97
CA GLU A 626 15.36 -5.79 5.54
C GLU A 626 15.19 -4.38 4.98
N ALA A 627 14.44 -3.51 5.67
CA ALA A 627 14.32 -2.10 5.28
C ALA A 627 15.69 -1.40 5.23
N ALA A 628 16.56 -1.61 6.21
CA ALA A 628 17.92 -1.06 6.21
C ALA A 628 18.77 -1.59 5.03
N ASN A 629 18.65 -2.87 4.70
CA ASN A 629 19.34 -3.47 3.56
C ASN A 629 18.81 -2.93 2.23
N GLU A 630 17.50 -2.72 2.11
CA GLU A 630 16.88 -2.09 0.94
C GLU A 630 17.33 -0.64 0.78
N ILE A 631 17.39 0.15 1.86
CA ILE A 631 17.88 1.53 1.82
C ILE A 631 19.31 1.56 1.28
N ASN A 632 20.20 0.72 1.81
CA ASN A 632 21.60 0.70 1.36
C ASN A 632 21.72 0.37 -0.13
N ARG A 633 20.96 -0.62 -0.61
CA ARG A 633 20.92 -0.98 -2.03
C ARG A 633 20.34 0.14 -2.88
N GLY A 634 19.23 0.73 -2.45
CA GLY A 634 18.55 1.80 -3.16
C GLY A 634 19.37 3.10 -3.24
N LEU A 635 20.14 3.45 -2.20
CA LEU A 635 21.06 4.61 -2.23
C LEU A 635 22.17 4.42 -3.27
N ILE A 636 22.72 3.20 -3.39
CA ILE A 636 23.72 2.87 -4.41
C ILE A 636 23.11 2.92 -5.82
N GLU A 637 21.89 2.39 -5.97
CA GLU A 637 21.17 2.42 -7.25
C GLU A 637 20.83 3.85 -7.68
N ALA A 638 20.37 4.70 -6.73
CA ALA A 638 20.10 6.11 -6.98
C ALA A 638 21.35 6.84 -7.45
N GLU A 639 22.47 6.68 -6.75
CA GLU A 639 23.75 7.31 -7.12
C GLU A 639 24.22 6.87 -8.51
N THR A 640 24.18 5.57 -8.78
CA THR A 640 24.57 5.00 -10.09
C THR A 640 23.70 5.57 -11.22
N SER A 641 22.38 5.66 -10.99
CA SER A 641 21.43 6.18 -11.97
C SER A 641 21.59 7.69 -12.18
N ILE A 642 21.82 8.47 -11.13
CA ILE A 642 22.10 9.91 -11.22
C ILE A 642 23.40 10.17 -12.00
N ASN A 643 24.46 9.39 -11.76
CA ASN A 643 25.72 9.53 -12.49
C ASN A 643 25.52 9.22 -13.98
N ARG A 644 24.77 8.17 -14.33
CA ARG A 644 24.42 7.85 -15.71
C ARG A 644 23.63 8.97 -16.39
N LEU A 645 22.64 9.56 -15.72
CA LEU A 645 21.88 10.70 -16.23
C LEU A 645 22.79 11.92 -16.47
N ALA A 646 23.75 12.17 -15.58
CA ALA A 646 24.72 13.23 -15.74
C ALA A 646 25.62 13.01 -16.98
N GLU A 647 26.05 11.76 -17.25
CA GLU A 647 26.80 11.38 -18.46
C GLU A 647 25.97 11.58 -19.75
N ASP A 648 24.64 11.40 -19.65
CA ASP A 648 23.69 11.69 -20.73
C ASP A 648 23.41 13.19 -20.91
N GLY A 649 23.97 14.05 -20.05
CA GLY A 649 23.85 15.52 -20.14
C GLY A 649 22.63 16.10 -19.44
N VAL A 650 21.98 15.33 -18.57
CA VAL A 650 20.84 15.79 -17.76
C VAL A 650 21.36 16.61 -16.57
N ASP A 651 20.66 17.71 -16.24
CA ASP A 651 20.92 18.44 -14.98
C ASP A 651 20.40 17.61 -13.80
N VAL A 652 21.31 17.11 -12.97
CA VAL A 652 21.03 16.22 -11.84
C VAL A 652 21.27 16.90 -10.47
N GLN A 653 21.46 18.21 -10.43
CA GLN A 653 21.86 18.90 -9.20
C GLN A 653 20.82 18.73 -8.08
N ASN A 654 19.53 18.87 -8.39
CA ASN A 654 18.45 18.70 -7.43
C ASN A 654 18.35 17.24 -6.92
N LEU A 655 18.55 16.25 -7.80
CA LEU A 655 18.53 14.84 -7.42
C LEU A 655 19.69 14.50 -6.48
N ARG A 656 20.86 15.08 -6.67
CA ARG A 656 22.02 14.91 -5.77
C ARG A 656 21.77 15.51 -4.40
N ILE A 657 21.18 16.70 -4.33
CA ILE A 657 20.80 17.35 -3.06
C ILE A 657 19.80 16.46 -2.30
N GLU A 658 18.78 15.95 -2.98
CA GLU A 658 17.78 15.06 -2.39
C GLU A 658 18.40 13.74 -1.90
N LEU A 659 19.31 13.15 -2.68
CA LEU A 659 20.04 11.94 -2.28
C LEU A 659 20.93 12.16 -1.04
N ASP A 660 21.63 13.28 -0.97
CA ASP A 660 22.48 13.62 0.19
C ASP A 660 21.62 13.91 1.44
N GLY A 661 20.46 14.53 1.26
CA GLY A 661 19.45 14.69 2.29
C GLY A 661 19.00 13.35 2.88
N LEU A 662 18.68 12.39 2.02
CA LEU A 662 18.28 11.02 2.43
C LEU A 662 19.40 10.25 3.14
N ARG A 663 20.64 10.42 2.72
CA ARG A 663 21.81 9.84 3.45
C ARG A 663 21.92 10.39 4.86
N THR A 664 21.71 11.69 5.01
CA THR A 664 21.75 12.36 6.32
C THR A 664 20.57 11.91 7.17
N GLU A 665 19.37 11.84 6.63
CA GLU A 665 18.17 11.33 7.28
C GLU A 665 18.38 9.88 7.74
N ASN A 666 18.91 9.01 6.88
CA ASN A 666 19.21 7.62 7.23
C ASN A 666 20.21 7.47 8.38
N GLN A 667 21.15 8.38 8.55
CA GLN A 667 22.10 8.36 9.66
C GLN A 667 21.47 8.82 10.98
N ASN A 668 20.52 9.78 10.90
CA ASN A 668 20.01 10.51 12.06
C ASN A 668 18.68 9.99 12.60
N THR A 669 17.99 9.08 11.88
CA THR A 669 16.68 8.56 12.30
C THR A 669 16.68 7.07 12.59
N SER A 670 15.86 6.66 13.57
CA SER A 670 15.49 5.26 13.81
C SER A 670 14.33 4.80 12.91
N GLU A 671 13.60 5.74 12.28
CA GLU A 671 12.45 5.44 11.41
C GLU A 671 12.88 5.01 10.01
N LYS A 672 13.56 3.87 9.88
CA LYS A 672 14.10 3.38 8.59
C LYS A 672 13.06 3.23 7.48
N ARG A 673 11.80 2.95 7.83
CA ARG A 673 10.74 2.82 6.83
C ARG A 673 10.36 4.15 6.17
N ALA A 674 10.40 5.26 6.92
CA ALA A 674 10.20 6.60 6.35
C ALA A 674 11.29 6.91 5.32
N VAL A 675 12.55 6.65 5.68
CA VAL A 675 13.69 6.84 4.78
C VAL A 675 13.54 5.98 3.51
N LEU A 676 13.08 4.73 3.65
CA LEU A 676 12.86 3.82 2.52
C LEU A 676 11.78 4.37 1.58
N GLU A 677 10.69 4.90 2.10
CA GLU A 677 9.61 5.49 1.30
C GLU A 677 10.09 6.76 0.56
N HIS A 678 10.81 7.64 1.24
CA HIS A 678 11.41 8.82 0.62
C HIS A 678 12.43 8.43 -0.47
N LEU A 679 13.22 7.39 -0.23
CA LEU A 679 14.17 6.86 -1.22
C LEU A 679 13.44 6.29 -2.45
N ARG A 680 12.36 5.54 -2.26
CA ARG A 680 11.53 5.03 -3.37
C ARG A 680 10.95 6.17 -4.20
N ASN A 681 10.53 7.27 -3.55
CA ASN A 681 10.07 8.47 -4.25
C ASN A 681 11.17 9.11 -5.08
N LEU A 682 12.40 9.23 -4.55
CA LEU A 682 13.55 9.71 -5.31
C LEU A 682 13.89 8.80 -6.50
N LEU A 683 13.92 7.48 -6.28
CA LEU A 683 14.16 6.51 -7.34
C LEU A 683 13.10 6.56 -8.45
N ARG A 684 11.83 6.84 -8.09
CA ARG A 684 10.75 7.06 -9.05
C ARG A 684 11.03 8.28 -9.93
N LYS A 685 11.36 9.43 -9.32
CA LYS A 685 11.74 10.65 -10.06
C LYS A 685 12.91 10.41 -11.01
N ILE A 686 13.96 9.73 -10.53
CA ILE A 686 15.11 9.34 -11.36
C ILE A 686 14.64 8.49 -12.54
N GLY A 687 13.76 7.52 -12.29
CA GLY A 687 13.23 6.63 -13.30
C GLY A 687 12.43 7.36 -14.38
N GLU A 688 11.59 8.33 -14.02
CA GLU A 688 10.83 9.17 -14.97
C GLU A 688 11.77 9.97 -15.88
N ILE A 689 12.83 10.55 -15.32
CA ILE A 689 13.84 11.29 -16.09
C ILE A 689 14.61 10.32 -17.02
N ASP A 690 14.96 9.13 -16.53
CA ASP A 690 15.69 8.12 -17.31
C ASP A 690 14.89 7.66 -18.54
N LEU A 691 13.57 7.48 -18.40
CA LEU A 691 12.69 7.16 -19.52
C LEU A 691 12.66 8.26 -20.58
N ASN A 692 12.55 9.52 -20.15
CA ASN A 692 12.54 10.65 -21.08
C ASN A 692 13.86 10.79 -21.84
N THR A 693 14.97 10.24 -21.31
CA THR A 693 16.29 10.24 -21.93
C THR A 693 16.60 8.97 -22.70
N GLU A 694 15.82 7.91 -22.55
CA GLU A 694 16.08 6.59 -23.12
C GLU A 694 16.14 6.63 -24.65
N TRP A 695 15.24 7.37 -25.31
CA TRP A 695 15.30 7.54 -26.76
C TRP A 695 16.60 8.22 -27.20
N SER A 696 17.01 9.30 -26.54
CA SER A 696 18.24 10.03 -26.89
C SER A 696 19.48 9.12 -26.78
N ARG A 697 19.51 8.25 -25.79
CA ARG A 697 20.56 7.25 -25.58
C ARG A 697 20.55 6.19 -26.67
N THR A 698 19.35 5.68 -26.99
CA THR A 698 19.15 4.67 -28.04
C THR A 698 19.56 5.22 -29.40
N GLU A 699 19.17 6.45 -29.72
CA GLU A 699 19.56 7.12 -30.97
C GLU A 699 21.09 7.30 -31.07
N LYS A 700 21.73 7.74 -30.00
CA LYS A 700 23.18 7.92 -29.95
C LYS A 700 23.91 6.58 -30.18
N LYS A 701 23.45 5.51 -29.53
CA LYS A 701 24.00 4.15 -29.71
C LYS A 701 23.76 3.65 -31.14
N LEU A 702 22.53 3.80 -31.64
CA LEU A 702 22.14 3.39 -32.97
C LEU A 702 23.02 4.06 -34.06
N ARG A 703 23.20 5.36 -33.95
CA ARG A 703 24.08 6.12 -34.89
C ARG A 703 25.54 5.70 -34.81
N LYS A 704 26.04 5.45 -33.59
CA LYS A 704 27.43 5.00 -33.39
C LYS A 704 27.66 3.63 -33.98
N GLU A 705 26.83 2.63 -33.60
CA GLU A 705 27.03 1.26 -34.09
C GLU A 705 26.80 1.15 -35.59
N PHE A 706 25.90 1.95 -36.15
CA PHE A 706 25.72 1.98 -37.60
C PHE A 706 26.92 2.60 -38.31
N ALA A 707 27.55 3.66 -37.79
CA ALA A 707 28.76 4.24 -38.31
C ALA A 707 29.94 3.24 -38.25
N ASP A 708 30.05 2.50 -37.14
CA ASP A 708 31.07 1.43 -37.00
C ASP A 708 30.84 0.30 -38.03
N LEU A 709 29.58 -0.06 -38.31
CA LEU A 709 29.21 -1.03 -39.33
C LEU A 709 29.56 -0.51 -40.74
N GLU A 710 29.29 0.75 -41.08
CA GLU A 710 29.62 1.36 -42.36
C GLU A 710 31.13 1.38 -42.57
N HIS A 711 31.91 1.67 -41.54
CA HIS A 711 33.34 1.61 -41.57
C HIS A 711 33.85 0.19 -41.84
N ALA A 712 33.33 -0.80 -41.08
CA ALA A 712 33.67 -2.22 -41.30
C ALA A 712 33.31 -2.71 -42.72
N GLN A 713 32.14 -2.25 -43.25
CA GLN A 713 31.72 -2.56 -44.62
C GLN A 713 32.69 -1.99 -45.67
N SER A 714 33.19 -0.76 -45.46
CA SER A 714 34.13 -0.12 -46.37
C SER A 714 35.48 -0.83 -46.46
N GLU A 715 35.91 -1.47 -45.38
CA GLU A 715 37.18 -2.16 -45.27
C GLU A 715 37.13 -3.65 -45.62
N LEU A 716 36.03 -4.33 -45.22
CA LEU A 716 35.93 -5.78 -45.18
C LEU A 716 34.76 -6.33 -45.99
N GLY A 717 33.86 -5.46 -46.48
CA GLY A 717 32.60 -5.86 -47.10
C GLY A 717 32.73 -6.26 -48.58
N ASN A 718 31.62 -6.80 -49.07
CA ASN A 718 31.43 -7.13 -50.50
C ASN A 718 30.05 -6.58 -50.97
N GLU A 719 29.67 -6.82 -52.26
CA GLU A 719 28.42 -6.32 -52.83
C GLU A 719 27.19 -6.83 -52.10
N GLN A 720 27.17 -8.07 -51.59
CA GLN A 720 26.06 -8.64 -50.86
C GLN A 720 25.87 -7.96 -49.49
N THR A 721 26.98 -7.77 -48.77
CA THR A 721 26.93 -7.10 -47.46
C THR A 721 26.62 -5.62 -47.62
N ALA A 722 27.05 -4.96 -48.71
CA ALA A 722 26.68 -3.59 -49.04
C ALA A 722 25.16 -3.40 -49.22
N GLN A 723 24.49 -4.37 -49.84
CA GLN A 723 23.02 -4.35 -49.97
C GLN A 723 22.34 -4.44 -48.60
N LEU A 724 22.83 -5.29 -47.67
CA LEU A 724 22.30 -5.42 -46.31
C LEU A 724 22.52 -4.14 -45.50
N VAL A 725 23.69 -3.53 -45.60
CA VAL A 725 23.96 -2.23 -44.94
C VAL A 725 23.02 -1.12 -45.44
N ASN A 726 22.71 -1.09 -46.75
CA ASN A 726 21.77 -0.13 -47.32
C ASN A 726 20.33 -0.37 -46.83
N GLN A 727 19.92 -1.64 -46.63
CA GLN A 727 18.64 -1.97 -46.04
C GLN A 727 18.56 -1.52 -44.57
N LEU A 728 19.61 -1.78 -43.79
CA LEU A 728 19.72 -1.33 -42.41
C LEU A 728 19.71 0.20 -42.30
N ARG A 729 20.34 0.92 -43.22
CA ARG A 729 20.29 2.40 -43.27
C ARG A 729 18.86 2.91 -43.36
N ALA A 730 18.04 2.31 -44.23
CA ALA A 730 16.64 2.68 -44.37
C ALA A 730 15.83 2.38 -43.09
N GLN A 731 16.16 1.30 -42.40
CA GLN A 731 15.56 0.97 -41.10
C GLN A 731 15.98 1.96 -39.99
N VAL A 732 17.26 2.30 -39.92
CA VAL A 732 17.80 3.32 -38.97
C VAL A 732 17.11 4.66 -39.19
N ASP A 733 16.96 5.13 -40.43
CA ASP A 733 16.28 6.39 -40.74
C ASP A 733 14.78 6.35 -40.36
N ASN A 734 14.14 5.19 -40.52
CA ASN A 734 12.76 4.99 -40.13
C ASN A 734 12.56 5.02 -38.59
N VAL A 735 13.42 4.29 -37.87
CA VAL A 735 13.38 4.25 -36.38
C VAL A 735 13.67 5.64 -35.79
N ILE A 736 14.62 6.39 -36.35
CA ILE A 736 14.92 7.75 -35.89
C ILE A 736 13.71 8.67 -36.06
N ARG A 737 12.92 8.50 -37.15
CA ARG A 737 11.69 9.27 -37.37
C ARG A 737 10.57 8.88 -36.38
N GLN A 738 10.47 7.60 -36.05
CA GLN A 738 9.41 7.08 -35.16
C GLN A 738 9.76 7.30 -33.67
N LYS A 739 11.03 7.44 -33.34
CA LYS A 739 11.54 7.55 -31.96
C LYS A 739 11.13 6.37 -31.07
N ASP A 740 11.06 5.18 -31.64
CA ASP A 740 10.69 3.95 -30.95
C ASP A 740 11.95 3.25 -30.42
N VAL A 741 12.02 3.12 -29.10
CA VAL A 741 13.15 2.51 -28.37
C VAL A 741 13.26 1.02 -28.67
N ALA A 742 12.14 0.29 -28.72
CA ALA A 742 12.13 -1.15 -28.95
C ALA A 742 12.61 -1.48 -30.38
N LEU A 743 12.03 -0.81 -31.38
CA LEU A 743 12.47 -0.91 -32.76
C LEU A 743 13.94 -0.47 -32.93
N GLY A 744 14.37 0.54 -32.14
CA GLY A 744 15.76 0.99 -32.10
C GLY A 744 16.71 -0.11 -31.64
N GLN A 745 16.34 -0.82 -30.58
CA GLN A 745 17.15 -1.93 -30.06
C GLN A 745 17.21 -3.10 -31.05
N ASP A 746 16.09 -3.47 -31.68
CA ASP A 746 16.03 -4.52 -32.68
C ASP A 746 16.96 -4.23 -33.88
N VAL A 747 16.99 -2.96 -34.32
CA VAL A 747 17.91 -2.57 -35.42
C VAL A 747 19.36 -2.55 -34.97
N ILE A 748 19.64 -2.12 -33.72
CA ILE A 748 20.99 -2.23 -33.15
C ILE A 748 21.48 -3.69 -33.13
N ASP A 749 20.62 -4.62 -32.74
CA ASP A 749 20.97 -6.05 -32.69
C ASP A 749 21.24 -6.60 -34.09
N GLN A 750 20.50 -6.18 -35.11
CA GLN A 750 20.75 -6.53 -36.51
C GLN A 750 22.08 -5.93 -37.01
N ILE A 751 22.36 -4.65 -36.67
CA ILE A 751 23.63 -4.00 -36.97
C ILE A 751 24.80 -4.78 -36.36
N SER A 752 24.69 -5.07 -35.04
CA SER A 752 25.71 -5.83 -34.31
C SER A 752 25.94 -7.22 -34.91
N GLY A 753 24.85 -7.91 -35.32
CA GLY A 753 24.91 -9.20 -36.00
C GLY A 753 25.69 -9.14 -37.34
N LEU A 754 25.41 -8.14 -38.18
CA LEU A 754 26.11 -7.96 -39.45
C LEU A 754 27.58 -7.51 -39.25
N TYR A 755 27.81 -6.60 -38.29
CA TYR A 755 29.18 -6.20 -37.89
C TYR A 755 30.01 -7.37 -37.42
N PHE A 756 29.42 -8.25 -36.59
CA PHE A 756 30.06 -9.47 -36.14
C PHE A 756 30.41 -10.40 -37.30
N GLN A 757 29.54 -10.53 -38.31
CA GLN A 757 29.82 -11.33 -39.52
C GLN A 757 30.99 -10.77 -40.35
N LEU A 758 31.02 -9.44 -40.55
CA LEU A 758 32.10 -8.77 -41.29
C LEU A 758 33.46 -8.89 -40.59
N THR A 759 33.45 -8.79 -39.25
CA THR A 759 34.66 -8.80 -38.43
C THR A 759 35.05 -10.19 -37.91
N MET A 760 34.34 -11.26 -38.29
CA MET A 760 34.45 -12.61 -37.75
C MET A 760 35.88 -13.14 -37.72
N VAL A 761 36.67 -12.87 -38.76
CA VAL A 761 38.09 -13.31 -38.83
C VAL A 761 38.89 -12.68 -37.70
N TYR A 762 38.76 -11.38 -37.49
CA TYR A 762 39.45 -10.64 -36.43
C TYR A 762 38.96 -11.05 -35.02
N GLN A 763 37.67 -11.36 -34.88
CA GLN A 763 37.11 -11.91 -33.65
C GLN A 763 37.74 -13.26 -33.30
N CYS A 764 37.83 -14.16 -34.29
CA CYS A 764 38.48 -15.44 -34.08
C CYS A 764 39.98 -15.28 -33.74
N ILE A 765 40.66 -14.35 -34.37
CA ILE A 765 42.08 -14.01 -34.05
C ILE A 765 42.14 -13.54 -32.57
N GLY A 766 41.30 -12.61 -32.16
CA GLY A 766 41.26 -12.08 -30.78
C GLY A 766 41.03 -13.18 -29.75
N ILE A 767 40.06 -14.08 -30.00
CA ILE A 767 39.78 -15.22 -29.11
C ILE A 767 41.03 -16.12 -29.00
N ILE A 768 41.64 -16.51 -30.12
CA ILE A 768 42.79 -17.44 -30.11
C ILE A 768 43.99 -16.79 -29.41
N GLN A 769 44.29 -15.52 -29.71
CA GLN A 769 45.36 -14.77 -29.05
C GLN A 769 45.10 -14.54 -27.57
N GLY A 770 43.84 -14.24 -27.18
CA GLY A 770 43.41 -14.13 -25.80
C GLY A 770 43.53 -15.44 -25.01
N CYS A 771 43.21 -16.57 -25.66
CA CYS A 771 43.47 -17.91 -25.12
C CYS A 771 44.95 -18.21 -24.95
N SER A 772 45.76 -17.82 -25.93
CA SER A 772 47.19 -17.99 -25.88
C SER A 772 47.84 -17.21 -24.73
N SER A 773 47.54 -15.93 -24.62
CA SER A 773 48.14 -15.04 -23.61
C SER A 773 47.73 -15.37 -22.18
N ARG A 774 46.52 -15.90 -21.97
CA ARG A 774 45.96 -16.28 -20.65
C ARG A 774 45.86 -17.77 -20.46
N PHE A 775 46.59 -18.62 -21.23
CA PHE A 775 46.45 -20.07 -21.24
C PHE A 775 46.58 -20.71 -19.86
N GLY A 776 47.49 -20.22 -19.03
CA GLY A 776 47.76 -20.73 -17.69
C GLY A 776 46.73 -20.33 -16.62
N THR A 777 45.90 -19.32 -16.88
CA THR A 777 44.86 -18.82 -15.95
C THR A 777 43.48 -19.44 -16.20
N ILE A 778 43.27 -20.01 -17.40
CA ILE A 778 42.01 -20.62 -17.80
C ILE A 778 41.98 -22.07 -17.30
N ARG A 779 40.90 -22.46 -16.60
CA ARG A 779 40.65 -23.85 -16.16
C ARG A 779 40.01 -24.64 -17.30
N TRP A 780 40.84 -25.15 -18.21
CA TRP A 780 40.40 -25.89 -19.40
C TRP A 780 39.77 -27.23 -19.04
N LYS A 781 38.64 -27.59 -19.68
CA LYS A 781 38.02 -28.94 -19.59
C LYS A 781 38.99 -30.03 -20.13
N ASP A 782 39.77 -29.70 -21.17
CA ASP A 782 40.85 -30.52 -21.68
C ASP A 782 42.06 -29.65 -22.08
N THR A 783 43.03 -29.56 -21.18
CA THR A 783 44.23 -28.72 -21.34
C THR A 783 45.11 -29.12 -22.53
N THR A 784 45.16 -30.42 -22.83
CA THR A 784 46.00 -30.93 -23.92
C THR A 784 45.41 -30.53 -25.26
N ARG A 785 44.14 -30.76 -25.47
CA ARG A 785 43.39 -30.39 -26.67
C ARG A 785 43.37 -28.85 -26.87
N ALA A 786 43.13 -28.10 -25.80
CA ALA A 786 43.15 -26.64 -25.83
C ALA A 786 44.50 -26.10 -26.28
N ARG A 787 45.62 -26.69 -25.80
CA ARG A 787 46.97 -26.28 -26.21
C ARG A 787 47.23 -26.53 -27.68
N GLN A 788 46.81 -27.70 -28.19
CA GLN A 788 46.94 -28.03 -29.63
C GLN A 788 46.12 -27.06 -30.51
N LEU A 789 44.91 -26.72 -30.11
CA LEU A 789 44.03 -25.77 -30.80
C LEU A 789 44.63 -24.36 -30.83
N VAL A 790 45.12 -23.89 -29.69
CA VAL A 790 45.76 -22.57 -29.59
C VAL A 790 47.01 -22.53 -30.51
N GLN A 791 47.87 -23.55 -30.42
CA GLN A 791 49.06 -23.61 -31.27
C GLN A 791 48.69 -23.59 -32.75
N ARG A 792 47.77 -24.48 -33.20
CA ARG A 792 47.29 -24.53 -34.57
C ARG A 792 46.61 -23.22 -35.00
N GLY A 793 45.86 -22.59 -34.14
CA GLY A 793 45.24 -21.30 -34.42
C GLY A 793 46.26 -20.19 -34.62
N MET A 794 47.30 -20.14 -33.78
CA MET A 794 48.39 -19.16 -33.91
C MET A 794 49.20 -19.37 -35.20
N GLU A 795 49.42 -20.62 -35.61
CA GLU A 795 50.11 -20.93 -36.92
C GLU A 795 49.28 -20.39 -38.09
N ILE A 796 47.94 -20.59 -38.09
CA ILE A 796 47.04 -20.10 -39.13
C ILE A 796 46.99 -18.55 -39.16
N ILE A 797 46.98 -17.91 -37.99
CA ILE A 797 46.99 -16.46 -37.87
C ILE A 797 48.24 -15.86 -38.53
N ASN A 798 49.40 -16.52 -38.39
CA ASN A 798 50.65 -16.05 -38.90
C ASN A 798 50.87 -16.39 -40.40
N ASP A 799 50.13 -17.34 -40.99
CA ASP A 799 50.24 -17.76 -42.38
C ASP A 799 49.18 -17.11 -43.28
N ASN A 800 47.89 -17.56 -43.12
CA ASN A 800 46.76 -17.06 -43.92
C ASN A 800 45.45 -17.22 -43.13
N PRO A 801 45.07 -16.22 -42.31
CA PRO A 801 43.86 -16.26 -41.49
C PRO A 801 42.62 -16.10 -42.34
N THR A 802 41.83 -17.16 -42.47
CA THR A 802 40.48 -17.11 -43.08
C THR A 802 39.43 -17.60 -42.09
N ARG A 803 38.18 -17.18 -42.32
CA ARG A 803 37.04 -17.56 -41.49
C ARG A 803 36.92 -19.09 -41.39
N GLU A 804 36.97 -19.80 -42.49
CA GLU A 804 36.81 -21.26 -42.58
C GLU A 804 37.85 -22.00 -41.74
N LYS A 805 39.07 -21.44 -41.63
CA LYS A 805 40.15 -22.06 -40.88
C LYS A 805 40.10 -21.72 -39.37
N LEU A 806 39.77 -20.49 -39.04
CA LEU A 806 39.83 -19.99 -37.64
C LEU A 806 38.53 -20.21 -36.83
N GLN A 807 37.37 -20.13 -37.47
CA GLN A 807 36.08 -20.25 -36.77
C GLN A 807 35.91 -21.60 -36.07
N PRO A 808 36.23 -22.76 -36.64
CA PRO A 808 36.16 -24.04 -35.94
C PRO A 808 37.07 -24.10 -34.72
N ILE A 809 38.28 -23.54 -34.81
CA ILE A 809 39.26 -23.53 -33.71
C ILE A 809 38.78 -22.66 -32.58
N ALA A 810 38.31 -21.44 -32.88
CA ALA A 810 37.78 -20.51 -31.89
C ALA A 810 36.56 -21.12 -31.16
N ARG A 811 35.62 -21.76 -31.90
CA ARG A 811 34.45 -22.45 -31.33
C ARG A 811 34.87 -23.59 -30.41
N ASP A 812 35.81 -24.44 -30.84
CA ASP A 812 36.27 -25.57 -30.03
C ASP A 812 36.97 -25.09 -28.76
N LEU A 813 37.74 -24.00 -28.81
CA LEU A 813 38.38 -23.38 -27.65
C LEU A 813 37.32 -22.86 -26.66
N ILE A 814 36.29 -22.20 -27.13
CA ILE A 814 35.16 -21.72 -26.25
C ILE A 814 34.49 -22.91 -25.59
N THR A 815 34.25 -24.02 -26.30
CA THR A 815 33.60 -25.21 -25.72
C THR A 815 34.45 -25.89 -24.63
N LEU A 816 35.79 -25.72 -24.71
CA LEU A 816 36.75 -26.26 -23.74
C LEU A 816 36.94 -25.32 -22.50
N MET A 817 36.41 -24.10 -22.53
CA MET A 817 36.38 -23.23 -21.35
C MET A 817 35.36 -23.75 -20.33
N PRO A 818 35.52 -23.46 -19.02
CA PRO A 818 34.51 -23.81 -18.04
C PRO A 818 33.18 -23.13 -18.40
N GLU A 819 32.08 -23.85 -18.28
CA GLU A 819 30.74 -23.26 -18.28
C GLU A 819 30.65 -22.39 -17.05
N ASP A 820 30.44 -21.13 -17.36
CA ASP A 820 30.64 -20.01 -16.50
C ASP A 820 29.96 -19.99 -15.19
N LEU A 821 30.50 -19.29 -14.26
CA LEU A 821 29.94 -18.44 -13.21
C LEU A 821 28.40 -18.38 -13.26
N GLY A 822 27.81 -19.53 -12.87
CA GLY A 822 26.36 -19.60 -12.65
C GLY A 822 26.01 -18.60 -11.57
N ILE A 823 25.35 -17.51 -11.96
CA ILE A 823 24.72 -16.61 -11.01
C ILE A 823 23.59 -17.40 -10.38
N ASP A 824 23.72 -17.64 -9.09
CA ASP A 824 22.63 -18.22 -8.30
C ASP A 824 21.43 -17.26 -8.33
N THR A 825 20.41 -17.62 -9.07
CA THR A 825 19.19 -16.83 -9.21
C THR A 825 18.19 -17.15 -8.10
N GLY A 826 18.56 -18.01 -7.13
CA GLY A 826 17.64 -18.41 -6.05
C GLY A 826 16.36 -19.11 -6.53
N GLY A 827 16.39 -19.70 -7.73
CA GLY A 827 15.22 -20.36 -8.31
C GLY A 827 14.18 -19.42 -8.95
N ILE A 828 14.46 -18.11 -9.06
CA ILE A 828 13.56 -17.14 -9.67
C ILE A 828 13.35 -17.42 -11.17
N LEU A 829 12.12 -17.26 -11.65
CA LEU A 829 11.76 -17.35 -13.06
C LEU A 829 12.55 -16.36 -13.91
N LYS A 830 12.82 -16.72 -15.17
CA LYS A 830 13.50 -15.85 -16.13
C LYS A 830 12.63 -15.61 -17.37
N ASN A 831 12.88 -14.50 -18.04
CA ASN A 831 12.29 -14.19 -19.34
C ASN A 831 12.78 -15.18 -20.39
N HIS A 832 11.92 -15.39 -21.39
CA HIS A 832 12.23 -16.26 -22.55
C HIS A 832 13.37 -15.67 -23.37
#